data_c487e5cd6e280315221575fe1ccdce92
#
_entry.id   c487e5cd6e280315221575fe1ccdce92
#
_cell.length_a   1.000
_cell.length_b   1.000
_cell.length_c   1.000
_cell.angle_alpha   90.00
_cell.angle_beta   90.00
_cell.angle_gamma   90.00
#
_symmetry.space_group_name_H-M   'P 1'
#
loop_
_entity.id
_entity.type
_entity.pdbx_description
1 polymer ?
#
loop_
_entity_poly.entity_id
_entity_poly.type
_entity_poly.pdbx_seq_one_letter_code
_entity_poly.pdbx_strand_id
1 'polypeptide(L)'
;MKNWIIIIPLVLLSSCRWVKTKEEQKSKELQEMNAPNIEQENFIHADKFSSRIDYFNWMMLDPQEMKDSTASNVKRIYQHILAENEYTDAKFYVLQDLKSELTEEFNSFQSMDGENSQFVQGEFKYYFEYTSESSYPEIYRSSAENEGQKELIFDFNKIGVDFNYFQIGEVLISPNNQYIAYSADTTGSQKFFISIYDISKNLTQKTSIKKCDGQIIWGSDSRSIYFIESTKNNGKRTSSVYQYHFLESGINKEKLIDTQLQEGFWTIERSKSGRFIFIYLHNNNTVTTFFIDLQRNQKPVLFKEPEKGVRYILGHQKEHFIIKTNQNSSDNFRLFKSKISDFQRSDKWEVLVGHREDVVIEKMDIFEKFIVLEEKVDGLEKFHILNSENGLGHYAEFQEETYSARLVNNNDYYAEYFTYQYSSLSTPPSIFLYEFESRKNNLIQRSEPNSDFDEDDFKTERIWATSFDGTKIPVSLIYKKNVSLDGKAPIFIEYEGSYGNTKELSFKPERFSLLERGFVCAIAHLRGGGYLGEKWHSEGMKLRKVRSVMDLEYSIRHLINNEYGSAEKVFISANGANALIAGTLVNNHPEMIRGAIFKNPGFDLLTRLLNEENINRNEIEEWGNPEIEEQYFYIKSYSPYENIHSAYFPSIFIQCDLNSTKTKFWESLKWVARVREKMTSSNKILVHTNLNKKASSQDKTVALEKKAEQFAFLISLLD
;
A
#
# COMPACT_ATOMS: atom_id res chain seq x y z
N MET A 1 36.37 -15.43 -64.73
CA MET A 1 36.00 -15.25 -63.30
C MET A 1 35.73 -13.78 -63.01
N LYS A 2 34.58 -13.29 -63.37
CA LYS A 2 34.03 -11.96 -62.99
C LYS A 2 32.56 -12.03 -63.29
N ASN A 3 31.68 -12.11 -62.28
CA ASN A 3 30.25 -11.74 -62.30
C ASN A 3 29.43 -12.43 -61.18
N TRP A 4 29.88 -12.33 -59.89
CA TRP A 4 29.09 -12.86 -58.76
C TRP A 4 29.12 -11.99 -57.50
N ILE A 5 29.28 -10.66 -57.59
CA ILE A 5 29.39 -9.80 -56.39
C ILE A 5 28.32 -8.70 -56.28
N ILE A 6 27.32 -8.61 -57.13
CA ILE A 6 26.39 -7.45 -57.14
C ILE A 6 24.93 -7.82 -56.70
N ILE A 7 24.58 -9.09 -56.48
CA ILE A 7 23.17 -9.45 -56.24
C ILE A 7 22.82 -9.51 -54.73
N ILE A 8 23.79 -9.71 -53.80
CA ILE A 8 23.51 -9.87 -52.38
C ILE A 8 23.04 -8.57 -51.65
N PRO A 9 23.58 -7.36 -51.92
CA PRO A 9 23.13 -6.15 -51.26
C PRO A 9 21.72 -5.67 -51.67
N LEU A 10 21.30 -5.96 -52.92
CA LEU A 10 19.97 -5.53 -53.39
C LEU A 10 18.82 -6.38 -52.82
N VAL A 11 19.04 -7.66 -52.55
CA VAL A 11 18.04 -8.56 -51.94
C VAL A 11 17.88 -8.23 -50.46
N LEU A 12 18.94 -7.90 -49.75
CA LEU A 12 18.88 -7.46 -48.37
C LEU A 12 18.19 -6.11 -48.18
N LEU A 13 18.46 -5.16 -49.09
CA LEU A 13 17.79 -3.84 -49.10
C LEU A 13 16.31 -3.94 -49.46
N SER A 14 15.94 -4.84 -50.42
CA SER A 14 14.53 -5.05 -50.79
C SER A 14 13.75 -5.81 -49.68
N SER A 15 14.36 -6.77 -48.99
CA SER A 15 13.74 -7.47 -47.86
C SER A 15 13.55 -6.56 -46.67
N CYS A 16 14.52 -5.73 -46.31
CA CYS A 16 14.37 -4.71 -45.24
C CYS A 16 13.29 -3.67 -45.57
N ARG A 17 13.19 -3.25 -46.80
CA ARG A 17 12.16 -2.29 -47.27
C ARG A 17 10.77 -2.92 -47.26
N TRP A 18 10.64 -4.19 -47.60
CA TRP A 18 9.37 -4.93 -47.57
C TRP A 18 8.91 -5.26 -46.15
N VAL A 19 9.83 -5.57 -45.25
CA VAL A 19 9.53 -5.76 -43.82
C VAL A 19 9.06 -4.43 -43.20
N LYS A 20 9.78 -3.32 -43.44
CA LYS A 20 9.36 -1.99 -42.98
C LYS A 20 7.97 -1.59 -43.46
N THR A 21 7.66 -1.80 -44.76
CA THR A 21 6.34 -1.47 -45.30
C THR A 21 5.23 -2.33 -44.70
N LYS A 22 5.48 -3.60 -44.37
CA LYS A 22 4.50 -4.44 -43.66
C LYS A 22 4.27 -4.01 -42.23
N GLU A 23 5.31 -3.63 -41.50
CA GLU A 23 5.21 -3.12 -40.13
C GLU A 23 4.47 -1.78 -40.12
N GLU A 24 4.75 -0.86 -41.03
CA GLU A 24 4.04 0.40 -41.16
C GLU A 24 2.55 0.19 -41.51
N GLN A 25 2.23 -0.76 -42.36
CA GLN A 25 0.85 -1.10 -42.68
C GLN A 25 0.12 -1.72 -41.49
N LYS A 26 0.74 -2.65 -40.80
CA LYS A 26 0.19 -3.25 -39.57
C LYS A 26 -0.03 -2.20 -38.50
N SER A 27 0.94 -1.32 -38.28
CA SER A 27 0.82 -0.20 -37.33
C SER A 27 -0.39 0.69 -37.65
N LYS A 28 -0.59 1.03 -38.93
CA LYS A 28 -1.73 1.82 -39.36
C LYS A 28 -3.06 1.11 -39.14
N GLU A 29 -3.17 -0.17 -39.49
CA GLU A 29 -4.37 -0.99 -39.27
C GLU A 29 -4.73 -1.04 -37.76
N LEU A 30 -3.76 -1.21 -36.86
CA LEU A 30 -3.96 -1.23 -35.43
C LEU A 30 -4.35 0.15 -34.88
N GLN A 31 -3.79 1.22 -35.40
CA GLN A 31 -4.19 2.58 -35.01
C GLN A 31 -5.62 2.91 -35.44
N GLU A 32 -6.07 2.42 -36.60
CA GLU A 32 -7.42 2.64 -37.13
C GLU A 32 -8.48 1.72 -36.49
N MET A 33 -8.08 0.74 -35.66
CA MET A 33 -9.02 -0.12 -34.95
C MET A 33 -10.00 0.70 -34.10
N ASN A 34 -11.27 0.43 -34.21
CA ASN A 34 -12.32 1.07 -33.45
C ASN A 34 -12.51 0.38 -32.11
N ALA A 35 -12.97 1.14 -31.11
CA ALA A 35 -13.39 0.58 -29.83
C ALA A 35 -14.50 -0.47 -30.01
N PRO A 36 -14.54 -1.50 -29.17
CA PRO A 36 -15.59 -2.51 -29.23
C PRO A 36 -16.99 -1.89 -29.14
N ASN A 37 -17.91 -2.41 -29.96
CA ASN A 37 -19.31 -2.02 -29.84
C ASN A 37 -19.92 -2.66 -28.59
N ILE A 38 -20.68 -1.87 -27.82
CA ILE A 38 -21.22 -2.28 -26.53
C ILE A 38 -22.74 -2.28 -26.62
N GLU A 39 -23.32 -3.46 -26.42
CA GLU A 39 -24.78 -3.62 -26.40
C GLU A 39 -25.40 -3.02 -25.14
N GLN A 40 -26.51 -2.33 -25.33
CA GLN A 40 -27.32 -1.73 -24.25
C GLN A 40 -28.53 -2.60 -23.96
N GLU A 41 -28.79 -2.86 -22.69
CA GLU A 41 -29.95 -3.56 -22.18
C GLU A 41 -30.61 -2.75 -21.08
N ASN A 42 -31.92 -2.52 -21.21
CA ASN A 42 -32.66 -1.82 -20.17
C ASN A 42 -32.77 -2.65 -18.90
N PHE A 43 -32.06 -2.24 -17.87
CA PHE A 43 -32.22 -2.79 -16.53
C PHE A 43 -32.63 -1.66 -15.57
N ILE A 44 -33.64 -1.92 -14.75
CA ILE A 44 -34.12 -0.94 -13.76
C ILE A 44 -33.75 -1.46 -12.38
N HIS A 45 -32.84 -0.78 -11.72
CA HIS A 45 -32.64 -0.94 -10.28
C HIS A 45 -33.80 -0.26 -9.56
N ALA A 46 -34.63 -1.07 -8.90
CA ALA A 46 -35.68 -0.56 -8.01
C ALA A 46 -35.12 -0.46 -6.59
N ASP A 47 -34.30 0.57 -6.37
CA ASP A 47 -33.69 0.81 -5.06
C ASP A 47 -34.77 1.32 -4.07
N LYS A 48 -34.47 1.25 -2.79
CA LYS A 48 -35.40 1.64 -1.70
C LYS A 48 -35.90 3.09 -1.82
N PHE A 49 -35.10 4.01 -2.36
CA PHE A 49 -35.38 5.44 -2.39
C PHE A 49 -35.54 6.02 -3.80
N SER A 50 -35.06 5.35 -4.83
CA SER A 50 -35.22 5.79 -6.22
C SER A 50 -35.09 4.63 -7.20
N SER A 51 -35.56 4.84 -8.45
CA SER A 51 -35.26 3.92 -9.56
C SER A 51 -34.13 4.47 -10.39
N ARG A 52 -33.25 3.58 -10.87
CA ARG A 52 -32.12 3.92 -11.73
C ARG A 52 -32.12 3.02 -12.96
N ILE A 53 -31.88 3.58 -14.14
CA ILE A 53 -31.71 2.83 -15.37
C ILE A 53 -30.24 2.53 -15.58
N ASP A 54 -29.90 1.28 -15.78
CA ASP A 54 -28.55 0.80 -16.03
C ASP A 54 -28.50 -0.04 -17.32
N TYR A 55 -28.00 0.55 -18.38
CA TYR A 55 -27.91 -0.12 -19.69
C TYR A 55 -26.81 -1.17 -19.78
N PHE A 56 -25.90 -1.20 -18.80
CA PHE A 56 -24.73 -2.08 -18.79
C PHE A 56 -24.71 -3.03 -17.60
N ASN A 57 -25.87 -3.20 -16.93
CA ASN A 57 -26.02 -4.10 -15.79
C ASN A 57 -25.63 -5.55 -16.12
N TRP A 58 -25.78 -5.99 -17.36
CA TRP A 58 -25.40 -7.31 -17.84
C TRP A 58 -23.90 -7.63 -17.64
N MET A 59 -23.02 -6.63 -17.46
CA MET A 59 -21.61 -6.82 -17.16
C MET A 59 -21.32 -7.22 -15.71
N MET A 60 -22.33 -7.12 -14.83
CA MET A 60 -22.16 -7.45 -13.41
C MET A 60 -22.12 -8.95 -13.21
N LEU A 61 -20.97 -9.45 -12.79
CA LEU A 61 -20.79 -10.83 -12.32
C LEU A 61 -19.79 -10.84 -11.16
N ASP A 62 -20.06 -11.74 -10.22
CA ASP A 62 -19.08 -12.06 -9.18
C ASP A 62 -17.95 -12.93 -9.78
N PRO A 63 -16.68 -12.80 -9.34
CA PRO A 63 -15.61 -13.71 -9.73
C PRO A 63 -15.90 -15.20 -9.47
N GLN A 64 -16.84 -15.53 -8.57
CA GLN A 64 -17.28 -16.91 -8.39
C GLN A 64 -18.20 -17.40 -9.52
N GLU A 65 -19.10 -16.55 -10.00
CA GLU A 65 -19.97 -16.85 -11.15
C GLU A 65 -19.15 -17.01 -12.42
N MET A 66 -18.07 -16.24 -12.56
CA MET A 66 -17.10 -16.36 -13.67
C MET A 66 -16.40 -17.71 -13.75
N LYS A 67 -16.53 -18.59 -12.75
CA LYS A 67 -15.99 -19.95 -12.80
C LYS A 67 -16.84 -20.88 -13.68
N ASP A 68 -18.12 -20.56 -13.89
CA ASP A 68 -18.97 -21.30 -14.82
C ASP A 68 -18.82 -20.77 -16.25
N SER A 69 -17.76 -21.23 -16.93
CA SER A 69 -17.48 -20.85 -18.32
C SER A 69 -18.54 -21.32 -19.33
N THR A 70 -19.56 -22.07 -18.91
CA THR A 70 -20.61 -22.56 -19.78
C THR A 70 -21.81 -21.61 -19.87
N ALA A 71 -22.03 -20.78 -18.88
CA ALA A 71 -23.11 -19.81 -18.83
C ALA A 71 -22.97 -18.77 -19.98
N SER A 72 -24.08 -18.45 -20.63
CA SER A 72 -24.08 -17.57 -21.81
C SER A 72 -23.63 -16.13 -21.50
N ASN A 73 -24.03 -15.58 -20.36
CA ASN A 73 -23.64 -14.27 -19.91
C ASN A 73 -22.14 -14.21 -19.56
N VAL A 74 -21.57 -15.26 -18.98
CA VAL A 74 -20.13 -15.35 -18.69
C VAL A 74 -19.34 -15.34 -20.00
N LYS A 75 -19.75 -16.11 -21.02
CA LYS A 75 -19.10 -16.08 -22.34
C LYS A 75 -19.15 -14.70 -22.97
N ARG A 76 -20.30 -14.04 -22.90
CA ARG A 76 -20.49 -12.69 -23.45
C ARG A 76 -19.55 -11.68 -22.80
N ILE A 77 -19.45 -11.69 -21.45
CA ILE A 77 -18.57 -10.80 -20.72
C ILE A 77 -17.09 -11.09 -21.05
N TYR A 78 -16.71 -12.38 -21.11
CA TYR A 78 -15.35 -12.76 -21.50
C TYR A 78 -15.00 -12.28 -22.91
N GLN A 79 -15.90 -12.42 -23.87
CA GLN A 79 -15.71 -11.92 -25.23
C GLN A 79 -15.55 -10.41 -25.25
N HIS A 80 -16.34 -9.68 -24.45
CA HIS A 80 -16.20 -8.23 -24.32
C HIS A 80 -14.86 -7.84 -23.71
N ILE A 81 -14.44 -8.50 -22.63
CA ILE A 81 -13.12 -8.25 -22.02
C ILE A 81 -11.99 -8.50 -23.00
N LEU A 82 -12.03 -9.59 -23.77
CA LEU A 82 -11.01 -9.89 -24.77
C LEU A 82 -10.96 -8.84 -25.88
N ALA A 83 -12.13 -8.39 -26.35
CA ALA A 83 -12.20 -7.33 -27.36
C ALA A 83 -11.65 -5.98 -26.85
N GLU A 84 -11.92 -5.63 -25.58
CA GLU A 84 -11.36 -4.44 -24.94
C GLU A 84 -9.82 -4.54 -24.78
N ASN A 85 -9.33 -5.71 -24.37
CA ASN A 85 -7.90 -5.94 -24.28
C ASN A 85 -7.23 -5.84 -25.66
N GLU A 86 -7.80 -6.48 -26.69
CA GLU A 86 -7.29 -6.41 -28.06
C GLU A 86 -7.27 -4.97 -28.60
N TYR A 87 -8.33 -4.20 -28.36
CA TYR A 87 -8.38 -2.79 -28.70
C TYR A 87 -7.30 -1.98 -27.98
N THR A 88 -7.13 -2.22 -26.70
CA THR A 88 -6.10 -1.54 -25.89
C THR A 88 -4.70 -1.90 -26.38
N ASP A 89 -4.41 -3.19 -26.60
CA ASP A 89 -3.12 -3.67 -27.11
C ASP A 89 -2.81 -3.08 -28.49
N ALA A 90 -3.82 -2.96 -29.36
CA ALA A 90 -3.68 -2.32 -30.65
C ALA A 90 -3.25 -0.84 -30.54
N LYS A 91 -3.81 -0.09 -29.57
CA LYS A 91 -3.42 1.31 -29.33
C LYS A 91 -2.04 1.44 -28.69
N PHE A 92 -1.62 0.45 -27.91
CA PHE A 92 -0.28 0.40 -27.32
C PHE A 92 0.80 -0.13 -28.27
N TYR A 93 0.44 -0.74 -29.40
CA TYR A 93 1.42 -1.27 -30.36
C TYR A 93 2.44 -0.21 -30.81
N VAL A 94 2.00 1.01 -31.05
CA VAL A 94 2.87 2.13 -31.46
C VAL A 94 3.72 2.72 -30.32
N LEU A 95 3.45 2.33 -29.09
CA LEU A 95 4.17 2.78 -27.90
C LEU A 95 5.18 1.74 -27.38
N GLN A 96 5.38 0.63 -28.11
CA GLN A 96 6.24 -0.48 -27.63
C GLN A 96 7.70 -0.04 -27.45
N ASP A 97 8.24 0.77 -28.39
CA ASP A 97 9.61 1.27 -28.28
C ASP A 97 9.75 2.18 -27.05
N LEU A 98 8.82 3.11 -26.84
CA LEU A 98 8.79 3.97 -25.65
C LEU A 98 8.61 3.17 -24.36
N LYS A 99 7.76 2.12 -24.38
CA LYS A 99 7.59 1.23 -23.22
C LYS A 99 8.89 0.51 -22.89
N SER A 100 9.63 0.03 -23.90
CA SER A 100 10.92 -0.64 -23.69
C SER A 100 11.97 0.33 -23.12
N GLU A 101 12.08 1.53 -23.69
CA GLU A 101 12.95 2.62 -23.21
C GLU A 101 12.64 2.93 -21.73
N LEU A 102 11.38 3.14 -21.38
CA LEU A 102 10.97 3.42 -20.01
C LEU A 102 11.29 2.26 -19.05
N THR A 103 11.16 1.01 -19.51
CA THR A 103 11.52 -0.16 -18.68
C THR A 103 13.01 -0.19 -18.40
N GLU A 104 13.85 0.13 -19.39
CA GLU A 104 15.29 0.25 -19.21
C GLU A 104 15.65 1.41 -18.27
N GLU A 105 15.02 2.58 -18.43
CA GLU A 105 15.19 3.72 -17.53
C GLU A 105 14.82 3.36 -16.08
N PHE A 106 13.67 2.71 -15.86
CA PHE A 106 13.27 2.31 -14.51
C PHE A 106 14.29 1.39 -13.87
N ASN A 107 14.82 0.43 -14.62
CA ASN A 107 15.86 -0.46 -14.14
C ASN A 107 17.17 0.28 -13.82
N SER A 108 17.50 1.33 -14.58
CA SER A 108 18.70 2.13 -14.35
C SER A 108 18.65 2.94 -13.04
N PHE A 109 17.45 3.38 -12.64
CA PHE A 109 17.22 4.09 -11.38
C PHE A 109 16.98 3.16 -10.19
N GLN A 110 16.84 1.84 -10.40
CA GLN A 110 16.74 0.90 -9.27
C GLN A 110 18.11 0.65 -8.66
N SER A 111 18.14 0.44 -7.36
CA SER A 111 19.32 -0.08 -6.68
C SER A 111 19.48 -1.57 -6.93
N MET A 112 20.73 -2.01 -7.11
CA MET A 112 21.07 -3.43 -7.17
C MET A 112 20.98 -4.11 -5.80
N ASP A 113 21.10 -3.35 -4.73
CA ASP A 113 20.95 -3.88 -3.38
C ASP A 113 19.50 -4.27 -3.16
N GLY A 114 19.25 -5.57 -3.01
CA GLY A 114 17.93 -6.08 -2.60
C GLY A 114 17.50 -5.48 -1.26
N GLU A 115 16.28 -5.75 -0.83
CA GLU A 115 15.75 -5.36 0.49
C GLU A 115 16.46 -6.15 1.60
N ASN A 116 17.79 -6.06 1.64
CA ASN A 116 18.61 -6.75 2.62
C ASN A 116 18.37 -6.13 3.99
N SER A 117 18.07 -6.97 4.97
CA SER A 117 17.89 -6.52 6.35
C SER A 117 18.83 -7.28 7.28
N GLN A 118 19.27 -6.61 8.33
CA GLN A 118 20.14 -7.20 9.33
C GLN A 118 19.72 -6.77 10.74
N PHE A 119 19.95 -7.65 11.71
CA PHE A 119 19.74 -7.34 13.14
C PHE A 119 20.62 -8.20 14.02
N VAL A 120 20.86 -7.73 15.24
CA VAL A 120 21.62 -8.45 16.26
C VAL A 120 20.64 -9.07 17.26
N GLN A 121 20.87 -10.35 17.59
CA GLN A 121 20.15 -11.04 18.65
C GLN A 121 21.13 -11.93 19.46
N GLY A 122 21.40 -11.53 20.71
CA GLY A 122 22.38 -12.18 21.54
C GLY A 122 23.78 -12.14 20.94
N GLU A 123 24.41 -13.29 20.80
CA GLU A 123 25.78 -13.42 20.29
C GLU A 123 25.88 -13.44 18.76
N PHE A 124 24.75 -13.32 18.06
CA PHE A 124 24.71 -13.44 16.61
C PHE A 124 24.15 -12.19 15.95
N LYS A 125 24.72 -11.89 14.76
CA LYS A 125 24.19 -10.96 13.79
C LYS A 125 23.57 -11.77 12.65
N TYR A 126 22.30 -11.49 12.34
CA TYR A 126 21.51 -12.17 11.31
C TYR A 126 21.33 -11.26 10.12
N TYR A 127 21.34 -11.89 8.92
CA TYR A 127 21.17 -11.20 7.64
C TYR A 127 20.09 -11.90 6.84
N PHE A 128 19.16 -11.13 6.30
CA PHE A 128 18.18 -11.57 5.32
C PHE A 128 18.61 -10.98 3.99
N GLU A 129 19.09 -11.81 3.08
CA GLU A 129 19.69 -11.36 1.83
C GLU A 129 18.92 -11.92 0.64
N TYR A 130 18.70 -11.06 -0.37
CA TYR A 130 18.14 -11.44 -1.65
C TYR A 130 19.27 -11.39 -2.69
N THR A 131 19.39 -12.42 -3.52
CA THR A 131 20.28 -12.39 -4.69
C THR A 131 19.48 -11.89 -5.91
N SER A 132 20.17 -11.45 -6.95
CA SER A 132 19.54 -11.01 -8.21
C SER A 132 18.68 -12.09 -8.88
N GLU A 133 18.93 -13.36 -8.58
CA GLU A 133 18.22 -14.52 -9.16
C GLU A 133 17.21 -15.13 -8.20
N SER A 134 17.15 -14.66 -6.94
CA SER A 134 16.29 -15.24 -5.91
C SER A 134 14.97 -14.50 -5.76
N SER A 135 13.87 -15.26 -5.64
CA SER A 135 12.53 -14.70 -5.34
C SER A 135 12.29 -14.56 -3.84
N TYR A 136 13.08 -15.22 -3.00
CA TYR A 136 12.91 -15.29 -1.55
C TYR A 136 14.25 -15.07 -0.84
N PRO A 137 14.24 -14.60 0.43
CA PRO A 137 15.47 -14.34 1.17
C PRO A 137 16.21 -15.63 1.55
N GLU A 138 17.53 -15.53 1.60
CA GLU A 138 18.43 -16.43 2.29
C GLU A 138 18.78 -15.85 3.66
N ILE A 139 18.81 -16.68 4.69
CA ILE A 139 19.14 -16.24 6.04
C ILE A 139 20.55 -16.68 6.38
N TYR A 140 21.38 -15.71 6.66
CA TYR A 140 22.75 -15.91 7.14
C TYR A 140 22.90 -15.46 8.58
N ARG A 141 23.92 -15.94 9.27
CA ARG A 141 24.37 -15.41 10.56
C ARG A 141 25.88 -15.33 10.65
N SER A 142 26.36 -14.42 11.48
CA SER A 142 27.77 -14.34 11.91
C SER A 142 27.83 -14.09 13.41
N SER A 143 29.02 -14.19 14.03
CA SER A 143 29.19 -13.68 15.40
C SER A 143 28.96 -12.17 15.44
N ALA A 144 28.28 -11.67 16.48
CA ALA A 144 28.07 -10.24 16.66
C ALA A 144 29.36 -9.47 17.00
N GLU A 145 30.32 -10.13 17.66
CA GLU A 145 31.62 -9.52 18.05
C GLU A 145 32.66 -9.55 16.93
N ASN A 146 32.53 -10.50 15.98
CA ASN A 146 33.49 -10.66 14.91
C ASN A 146 32.71 -10.84 13.60
N GLU A 147 32.69 -9.82 12.76
CA GLU A 147 32.05 -9.82 11.44
C GLU A 147 32.77 -10.74 10.44
N GLY A 148 33.09 -11.95 10.91
CA GLY A 148 33.73 -13.00 10.13
C GLY A 148 32.84 -13.59 9.05
N GLN A 149 33.18 -14.78 8.62
CA GLN A 149 32.46 -15.47 7.55
C GLN A 149 30.98 -15.70 7.93
N LYS A 150 30.08 -15.21 7.09
CA LYS A 150 28.63 -15.45 7.21
C LYS A 150 28.32 -16.93 6.94
N GLU A 151 27.55 -17.54 7.79
CA GLU A 151 27.04 -18.91 7.66
C GLU A 151 25.61 -18.87 7.11
N LEU A 152 25.34 -19.53 5.97
CA LEU A 152 23.96 -19.72 5.48
C LEU A 152 23.26 -20.73 6.42
N ILE A 153 22.21 -20.26 7.11
CA ILE A 153 21.45 -21.09 8.05
C ILE A 153 20.09 -21.53 7.50
N PHE A 154 19.51 -20.80 6.54
CA PHE A 154 18.24 -21.17 5.94
C PHE A 154 18.04 -20.53 4.57
N ASP A 155 17.40 -21.26 3.64
CA ASP A 155 17.18 -20.82 2.26
C ASP A 155 15.72 -21.08 1.86
N PHE A 156 14.95 -20.01 1.74
CA PHE A 156 13.53 -20.07 1.36
C PHE A 156 13.34 -20.43 -0.12
N ASN A 157 14.33 -20.22 -0.98
CA ASN A 157 14.22 -20.55 -2.40
C ASN A 157 14.11 -22.05 -2.61
N LYS A 158 14.79 -22.87 -1.77
CA LYS A 158 14.68 -24.33 -1.79
C LYS A 158 13.29 -24.85 -1.43
N ILE A 159 12.52 -24.05 -0.66
CA ILE A 159 11.16 -24.43 -0.27
C ILE A 159 10.15 -23.91 -1.28
N GLY A 160 10.32 -22.65 -1.72
CA GLY A 160 9.38 -21.97 -2.59
C GLY A 160 9.21 -22.61 -3.96
N VAL A 161 10.27 -23.24 -4.48
CA VAL A 161 10.26 -23.89 -5.80
C VAL A 161 9.26 -25.04 -5.90
N ASP A 162 8.91 -25.67 -4.79
CA ASP A 162 7.96 -26.80 -4.75
C ASP A 162 6.50 -26.37 -4.88
N PHE A 163 6.20 -25.05 -4.85
CA PHE A 163 4.85 -24.54 -4.81
C PHE A 163 4.55 -23.63 -6.01
N ASN A 164 3.33 -23.72 -6.53
CA ASN A 164 2.82 -22.79 -7.54
C ASN A 164 2.58 -21.38 -7.01
N TYR A 165 2.41 -21.23 -5.71
CA TYR A 165 2.27 -19.98 -4.97
C TYR A 165 2.99 -20.16 -3.64
N PHE A 166 3.85 -19.23 -3.27
CA PHE A 166 4.53 -19.25 -1.99
C PHE A 166 4.68 -17.80 -1.49
N GLN A 167 4.11 -17.52 -0.35
CA GLN A 167 4.22 -16.23 0.32
C GLN A 167 4.71 -16.47 1.74
N ILE A 168 5.82 -15.85 2.09
CA ILE A 168 6.34 -15.84 3.45
C ILE A 168 5.52 -14.82 4.26
N GLY A 169 5.06 -15.23 5.44
CA GLY A 169 4.50 -14.36 6.46
C GLY A 169 5.62 -13.85 7.38
N GLU A 170 5.62 -14.27 8.63
CA GLU A 170 6.69 -13.91 9.56
C GLU A 170 7.80 -14.95 9.61
N VAL A 171 9.04 -14.49 9.86
CA VAL A 171 10.22 -15.30 10.10
C VAL A 171 10.92 -14.80 11.36
N LEU A 172 10.99 -15.63 12.39
CA LEU A 172 11.52 -15.26 13.69
C LEU A 172 12.56 -16.26 14.20
N ILE A 173 13.67 -15.73 14.68
CA ILE A 173 14.68 -16.52 15.40
C ILE A 173 14.23 -16.71 16.85
N SER A 174 14.38 -17.92 17.39
CA SER A 174 14.06 -18.19 18.80
C SER A 174 14.98 -17.43 19.76
N PRO A 175 14.53 -17.07 20.97
CA PRO A 175 15.36 -16.36 21.96
C PRO A 175 16.70 -17.02 22.27
N ASN A 176 16.80 -18.36 22.18
CA ASN A 176 18.04 -19.10 22.39
C ASN A 176 18.88 -19.32 21.10
N ASN A 177 18.52 -18.69 19.98
CA ASN A 177 19.22 -18.78 18.69
C ASN A 177 19.33 -20.21 18.08
N GLN A 178 18.46 -21.16 18.52
CA GLN A 178 18.52 -22.55 18.05
C GLN A 178 17.50 -22.87 16.96
N TYR A 179 16.40 -22.11 16.89
CA TYR A 179 15.30 -22.40 16.00
C TYR A 179 14.91 -21.18 15.16
N ILE A 180 14.41 -21.45 13.96
CA ILE A 180 13.71 -20.50 13.10
C ILE A 180 12.24 -20.92 13.04
N ALA A 181 11.30 -20.07 13.48
CA ALA A 181 9.89 -20.26 13.20
C ALA A 181 9.49 -19.39 12.01
N TYR A 182 8.78 -19.98 11.07
CA TYR A 182 8.24 -19.21 9.95
C TYR A 182 6.81 -19.61 9.62
N SER A 183 6.07 -18.65 9.10
CA SER A 183 4.75 -18.87 8.55
C SER A 183 4.78 -18.68 7.03
N ALA A 184 4.02 -19.51 6.28
CA ALA A 184 3.93 -19.37 4.83
C ALA A 184 2.55 -19.77 4.30
N ASP A 185 2.07 -19.06 3.26
CA ASP A 185 0.88 -19.39 2.49
C ASP A 185 1.29 -19.97 1.13
N THR A 186 0.82 -21.19 0.83
CA THR A 186 1.07 -21.87 -0.44
C THR A 186 -0.13 -21.92 -1.37
N THR A 187 -1.20 -21.21 -1.02
CA THR A 187 -2.50 -21.29 -1.71
C THR A 187 -3.00 -19.94 -2.23
N GLY A 188 -2.44 -18.83 -1.75
CA GLY A 188 -2.94 -17.48 -2.02
C GLY A 188 -4.24 -17.12 -1.28
N SER A 189 -4.63 -17.94 -0.29
CA SER A 189 -5.87 -17.75 0.47
C SER A 189 -5.68 -16.93 1.76
N GLN A 190 -4.47 -16.42 2.01
CA GLN A 190 -4.06 -15.76 3.24
C GLN A 190 -4.24 -16.66 4.48
N LYS A 191 -4.03 -17.98 4.27
CA LYS A 191 -4.01 -18.97 5.33
C LYS A 191 -2.63 -19.59 5.38
N PHE A 192 -1.93 -19.26 6.43
CA PHE A 192 -0.54 -19.65 6.60
C PHE A 192 -0.43 -20.94 7.40
N PHE A 193 0.53 -21.78 7.03
CA PHE A 193 1.02 -22.84 7.90
C PHE A 193 2.22 -22.33 8.71
N ILE A 194 2.50 -22.94 9.84
CA ILE A 194 3.68 -22.62 10.65
C ILE A 194 4.63 -23.83 10.62
N SER A 195 5.91 -23.55 10.45
CA SER A 195 6.99 -24.53 10.56
C SER A 195 8.09 -24.05 11.48
N ILE A 196 8.78 -24.98 12.12
CA ILE A 196 9.91 -24.72 13.01
C ILE A 196 11.12 -25.45 12.43
N TYR A 197 12.20 -24.75 12.21
CA TYR A 197 13.46 -25.30 11.72
C TYR A 197 14.49 -25.30 12.85
N ASP A 198 15.09 -26.46 13.09
CA ASP A 198 16.22 -26.66 14.03
C ASP A 198 17.52 -26.39 13.28
N ILE A 199 18.19 -25.27 13.63
CA ILE A 199 19.41 -24.82 12.95
C ILE A 199 20.53 -25.86 13.13
N SER A 200 20.67 -26.47 14.32
CA SER A 200 21.74 -27.41 14.62
C SER A 200 21.58 -28.73 13.91
N LYS A 201 20.35 -29.18 13.69
CA LYS A 201 20.05 -30.47 13.05
C LYS A 201 19.78 -30.35 11.55
N ASN A 202 19.70 -29.13 11.02
CA ASN A 202 19.31 -28.86 9.64
C ASN A 202 17.97 -29.56 9.28
N LEU A 203 16.99 -29.45 10.18
CA LEU A 203 15.73 -30.17 10.06
C LEU A 203 14.52 -29.28 10.28
N THR A 204 13.59 -29.28 9.31
CA THR A 204 12.29 -28.61 9.45
C THR A 204 11.28 -29.54 10.12
N GLN A 205 10.77 -29.14 11.27
CA GLN A 205 9.65 -29.78 11.91
C GLN A 205 8.33 -29.12 11.44
N LYS A 206 7.56 -29.86 10.64
CA LYS A 206 6.23 -29.40 10.22
C LYS A 206 5.28 -29.47 11.41
N THR A 207 4.65 -28.33 11.73
CA THR A 207 3.61 -28.29 12.77
C THR A 207 2.26 -28.74 12.19
N SER A 208 1.29 -28.98 13.07
CA SER A 208 -0.12 -29.24 12.66
C SER A 208 -0.91 -27.98 12.33
N ILE A 209 -0.28 -26.79 12.46
CA ILE A 209 -0.95 -25.50 12.27
C ILE A 209 -0.99 -25.17 10.79
N LYS A 210 -2.21 -25.04 10.23
CA LYS A 210 -2.41 -24.83 8.77
C LYS A 210 -3.35 -23.67 8.43
N LYS A 211 -3.79 -22.90 9.41
CA LYS A 211 -4.84 -21.87 9.20
C LYS A 211 -4.59 -20.62 10.04
N CYS A 212 -3.32 -20.26 10.29
CA CYS A 212 -3.03 -18.99 10.97
C CYS A 212 -3.10 -17.81 10.01
N ASP A 213 -3.12 -16.60 10.55
CA ASP A 213 -3.13 -15.34 9.78
C ASP A 213 -1.73 -14.87 9.36
N GLY A 214 -0.69 -15.62 9.76
CA GLY A 214 0.70 -15.34 9.43
C GLY A 214 1.51 -14.78 10.60
N GLN A 215 0.89 -14.20 11.61
CA GLN A 215 1.60 -13.68 12.78
C GLN A 215 2.01 -14.80 13.75
N ILE A 216 3.26 -14.75 14.18
CA ILE A 216 3.82 -15.67 15.18
C ILE A 216 4.68 -14.93 16.18
N ILE A 217 4.72 -15.40 17.42
CA ILE A 217 5.60 -14.86 18.47
C ILE A 217 6.21 -16.01 19.25
N TRP A 218 7.53 -15.94 19.50
CA TRP A 218 8.20 -16.86 20.39
C TRP A 218 7.90 -16.58 21.86
N GLY A 219 7.64 -17.63 22.63
CA GLY A 219 7.73 -17.58 24.07
C GLY A 219 9.18 -17.39 24.55
N SER A 220 9.37 -16.93 25.78
CA SER A 220 10.71 -16.79 26.38
C SER A 220 11.43 -18.12 26.61
N ASP A 221 10.70 -19.24 26.63
CA ASP A 221 11.21 -20.61 26.78
C ASP A 221 11.84 -21.17 25.50
N SER A 222 11.74 -20.46 24.37
CA SER A 222 12.17 -20.93 23.04
C SER A 222 11.56 -22.27 22.62
N ARG A 223 10.46 -22.68 23.26
CA ARG A 223 9.74 -23.94 23.02
C ARG A 223 8.25 -23.74 22.80
N SER A 224 7.76 -22.53 22.99
CA SER A 224 6.38 -22.18 22.70
C SER A 224 6.31 -21.06 21.68
N ILE A 225 5.26 -21.09 20.86
CA ILE A 225 4.88 -20.01 19.95
C ILE A 225 3.44 -19.61 20.18
N TYR A 226 3.17 -18.32 20.02
CA TYR A 226 1.84 -17.73 20.08
C TYR A 226 1.44 -17.30 18.68
N PHE A 227 0.18 -17.53 18.30
CA PHE A 227 -0.32 -17.23 16.97
C PHE A 227 -1.84 -17.04 16.97
N ILE A 228 -2.36 -16.52 15.88
CA ILE A 228 -3.78 -16.30 15.65
C ILE A 228 -4.26 -17.30 14.60
N GLU A 229 -5.32 -18.04 14.90
CA GLU A 229 -6.00 -18.89 13.95
C GLU A 229 -7.37 -18.32 13.61
N SER A 230 -7.65 -18.18 12.32
CA SER A 230 -8.91 -17.67 11.80
C SER A 230 -9.67 -18.78 11.07
N THR A 231 -10.93 -18.96 11.43
CA THR A 231 -11.85 -19.89 10.76
C THR A 231 -13.04 -19.14 10.20
N LYS A 232 -13.59 -19.61 9.11
CA LYS A 232 -14.82 -19.07 8.50
C LYS A 232 -15.94 -20.11 8.64
N ASN A 233 -16.92 -19.82 9.51
CA ASN A 233 -18.08 -20.66 9.72
C ASN A 233 -19.35 -19.88 9.34
N ASN A 234 -20.16 -20.43 8.44
CA ASN A 234 -21.43 -19.83 7.99
C ASN A 234 -21.27 -18.35 7.55
N GLY A 235 -20.21 -18.05 6.78
CA GLY A 235 -19.95 -16.70 6.32
C GLY A 235 -19.26 -15.76 7.35
N LYS A 236 -19.30 -16.08 8.64
CA LYS A 236 -18.66 -15.29 9.68
C LYS A 236 -17.21 -15.73 9.93
N ARG A 237 -16.29 -14.78 9.97
CA ARG A 237 -14.90 -15.01 10.36
C ARG A 237 -14.80 -14.97 11.88
N THR A 238 -14.33 -16.06 12.49
CA THR A 238 -13.98 -16.12 13.90
C THR A 238 -12.49 -16.32 14.03
N SER A 239 -11.87 -15.63 14.97
CA SER A 239 -10.43 -15.73 15.22
C SER A 239 -10.18 -15.97 16.68
N SER A 240 -9.17 -16.76 16.99
CA SER A 240 -8.78 -17.10 18.36
C SER A 240 -7.27 -17.05 18.50
N VAL A 241 -6.79 -16.72 19.69
CA VAL A 241 -5.36 -16.71 20.03
C VAL A 241 -4.99 -18.03 20.68
N TYR A 242 -3.91 -18.62 20.18
CA TYR A 242 -3.41 -19.92 20.64
C TYR A 242 -1.97 -19.84 21.10
N GLN A 243 -1.62 -20.75 22.02
CA GLN A 243 -0.25 -21.12 22.35
C GLN A 243 0.01 -22.54 21.85
N TYR A 244 1.15 -22.78 21.27
CA TYR A 244 1.60 -24.09 20.80
C TYR A 244 2.95 -24.42 21.41
N HIS A 245 3.01 -25.53 22.11
CA HIS A 245 4.26 -26.07 22.66
C HIS A 245 4.75 -27.22 21.81
N PHE A 246 5.98 -27.13 21.34
CA PHE A 246 6.64 -28.25 20.68
C PHE A 246 7.56 -28.93 21.70
N LEU A 247 7.16 -30.13 22.08
CA LEU A 247 7.87 -30.99 23.02
C LEU A 247 8.32 -32.25 22.28
N GLU A 248 9.40 -32.87 22.80
CA GLU A 248 9.88 -34.17 22.27
C GLU A 248 8.82 -35.29 22.37
N SER A 249 7.86 -35.18 23.29
CA SER A 249 6.82 -36.18 23.58
C SER A 249 5.44 -35.91 22.99
N GLY A 250 5.26 -34.85 22.20
CA GLY A 250 3.95 -34.55 21.60
C GLY A 250 3.64 -33.08 21.45
N ILE A 251 2.53 -32.80 20.77
CA ILE A 251 2.05 -31.46 20.41
C ILE A 251 0.97 -31.07 21.43
N ASN A 252 1.15 -29.95 22.09
CA ASN A 252 0.11 -29.34 22.89
C ASN A 252 -0.26 -27.96 22.31
N LYS A 253 -1.51 -27.85 21.81
CA LYS A 253 -2.09 -26.61 21.31
C LYS A 253 -3.18 -26.16 22.28
N GLU A 254 -2.95 -25.06 22.97
CA GLU A 254 -3.90 -24.47 23.90
C GLU A 254 -4.57 -23.23 23.30
N LYS A 255 -5.90 -23.14 23.38
CA LYS A 255 -6.63 -21.92 23.07
C LYS A 255 -6.60 -20.98 24.26
N LEU A 256 -6.06 -19.79 24.09
CA LEU A 256 -5.91 -18.79 25.15
C LEU A 256 -7.09 -17.83 25.22
N ILE A 257 -7.55 -17.35 24.05
CA ILE A 257 -8.67 -16.41 23.93
C ILE A 257 -9.58 -16.88 22.80
N ASP A 258 -10.89 -16.92 23.06
CA ASP A 258 -11.91 -17.25 22.09
C ASP A 258 -12.92 -16.11 21.95
N THR A 259 -13.14 -15.65 20.71
CA THR A 259 -14.16 -14.66 20.41
C THR A 259 -15.25 -15.25 19.55
N GLN A 260 -16.06 -16.15 20.09
CA GLN A 260 -17.26 -16.62 19.35
C GLN A 260 -18.26 -15.48 19.09
N LEU A 261 -18.10 -14.31 19.67
CA LEU A 261 -19.11 -13.25 19.75
C LEU A 261 -18.67 -11.85 19.30
N GLN A 262 -17.39 -11.61 18.95
CA GLN A 262 -16.94 -10.27 18.55
C GLN A 262 -16.39 -10.26 17.12
N GLU A 263 -16.92 -9.38 16.29
CA GLU A 263 -16.38 -9.06 14.98
C GLU A 263 -15.09 -8.25 15.16
N GLY A 264 -14.08 -8.51 14.32
CA GLY A 264 -12.80 -7.81 14.37
C GLY A 264 -11.62 -8.69 13.92
N PHE A 265 -10.43 -8.13 14.01
CA PHE A 265 -9.19 -8.88 13.77
C PHE A 265 -8.25 -8.74 14.96
N TRP A 266 -7.47 -9.80 15.19
CA TRP A 266 -6.48 -9.84 16.25
C TRP A 266 -5.11 -9.44 15.73
N THR A 267 -4.32 -8.80 16.60
CA THR A 267 -2.88 -8.69 16.45
C THR A 267 -2.19 -9.08 17.75
N ILE A 268 -0.99 -9.62 17.63
CA ILE A 268 -0.14 -9.98 18.77
C ILE A 268 1.23 -9.36 18.59
N GLU A 269 1.82 -8.88 19.68
CA GLU A 269 3.18 -8.36 19.66
C GLU A 269 3.93 -8.70 20.96
N ARG A 270 5.24 -8.82 20.88
CA ARG A 270 6.08 -9.02 22.05
C ARG A 270 6.68 -7.69 22.50
N SER A 271 6.62 -7.37 23.78
CA SER A 271 7.35 -6.21 24.30
C SER A 271 8.85 -6.35 23.98
N LYS A 272 9.52 -5.25 23.63
CA LYS A 272 10.96 -5.25 23.37
C LYS A 272 11.78 -5.76 24.54
N SER A 273 11.34 -5.50 25.78
CA SER A 273 11.91 -6.08 27.00
C SER A 273 11.82 -7.61 27.08
N GLY A 274 11.05 -8.25 26.21
CA GLY A 274 10.85 -9.70 26.19
C GLY A 274 9.91 -10.25 27.28
N ARG A 275 9.42 -9.39 28.21
CA ARG A 275 8.62 -9.83 29.36
C ARG A 275 7.16 -10.09 29.03
N PHE A 276 6.55 -9.27 28.15
CA PHE A 276 5.12 -9.34 27.87
C PHE A 276 4.81 -9.71 26.43
N ILE A 277 3.68 -10.40 26.24
CA ILE A 277 2.97 -10.46 24.97
C ILE A 277 1.73 -9.59 25.11
N PHE A 278 1.56 -8.63 24.21
CA PHE A 278 0.37 -7.82 24.08
C PHE A 278 -0.52 -8.39 22.99
N ILE A 279 -1.83 -8.41 23.23
CA ILE A 279 -2.82 -9.02 22.36
C ILE A 279 -3.93 -7.99 22.18
N TYR A 280 -4.19 -7.62 20.92
CA TYR A 280 -5.17 -6.59 20.59
C TYR A 280 -6.27 -7.16 19.71
N LEU A 281 -7.52 -6.97 20.11
CA LEU A 281 -8.68 -7.16 19.24
C LEU A 281 -9.12 -5.81 18.71
N HIS A 282 -8.95 -5.61 17.42
CA HIS A 282 -9.37 -4.41 16.72
C HIS A 282 -10.82 -4.59 16.22
N ASN A 283 -11.71 -3.74 16.70
CA ASN A 283 -13.10 -3.68 16.26
C ASN A 283 -13.47 -2.23 15.94
N ASN A 284 -13.43 -1.87 14.65
CA ASN A 284 -13.51 -0.48 14.19
C ASN A 284 -12.48 0.40 14.91
N ASN A 285 -12.96 1.49 15.55
CA ASN A 285 -12.12 2.43 16.29
C ASN A 285 -11.88 2.01 17.74
N THR A 286 -12.29 0.80 18.16
CA THR A 286 -12.11 0.27 19.51
C THR A 286 -11.03 -0.81 19.52
N VAL A 287 -10.15 -0.79 20.51
CA VAL A 287 -9.16 -1.85 20.71
C VAL A 287 -9.34 -2.45 22.09
N THR A 288 -9.71 -3.73 22.14
CA THR A 288 -9.70 -4.51 23.40
C THR A 288 -8.31 -5.09 23.57
N THR A 289 -7.66 -4.75 24.69
CA THR A 289 -6.26 -5.05 24.95
C THR A 289 -6.11 -6.06 26.05
N PHE A 290 -5.35 -7.13 25.79
CA PHE A 290 -4.92 -8.12 26.78
C PHE A 290 -3.39 -8.15 26.82
N PHE A 291 -2.86 -8.71 27.91
CA PHE A 291 -1.43 -9.00 28.01
C PHE A 291 -1.17 -10.33 28.73
N ILE A 292 -0.01 -10.93 28.43
CA ILE A 292 0.53 -12.12 29.11
C ILE A 292 1.87 -11.74 29.73
N ASP A 293 2.04 -11.92 31.02
CA ASP A 293 3.35 -11.80 31.69
C ASP A 293 4.09 -13.14 31.57
N LEU A 294 5.09 -13.19 30.67
CA LEU A 294 5.87 -14.40 30.39
C LEU A 294 6.74 -14.84 31.60
N GLN A 295 7.09 -13.93 32.50
CA GLN A 295 7.85 -14.27 33.74
C GLN A 295 6.98 -15.00 34.75
N ARG A 296 5.67 -14.77 34.71
CA ARG A 296 4.71 -15.35 35.65
C ARG A 296 3.94 -16.53 35.06
N ASN A 297 4.19 -16.87 33.79
CA ASN A 297 3.46 -17.89 33.03
C ASN A 297 1.93 -17.76 33.19
N GLN A 298 1.44 -16.51 33.06
CA GLN A 298 0.04 -16.17 33.30
C GLN A 298 -0.81 -16.41 32.06
N LYS A 299 -2.10 -16.68 32.26
CA LYS A 299 -3.10 -16.58 31.20
C LYS A 299 -3.28 -15.11 30.79
N PRO A 300 -3.85 -14.86 29.60
CA PRO A 300 -4.14 -13.51 29.15
C PRO A 300 -4.97 -12.73 30.19
N VAL A 301 -4.52 -11.53 30.52
CA VAL A 301 -5.19 -10.60 31.43
C VAL A 301 -5.75 -9.45 30.63
N LEU A 302 -7.04 -9.16 30.80
CA LEU A 302 -7.68 -7.97 30.22
C LEU A 302 -7.09 -6.70 30.84
N PHE A 303 -6.59 -5.80 29.99
CA PHE A 303 -5.99 -4.54 30.46
C PHE A 303 -7.04 -3.59 31.05
N LYS A 304 -8.09 -3.32 30.29
CA LYS A 304 -9.26 -2.55 30.71
C LYS A 304 -10.50 -3.02 29.97
N GLU A 305 -11.67 -2.82 30.55
CA GLU A 305 -12.93 -3.02 29.83
C GLU A 305 -12.97 -2.16 28.57
N PRO A 306 -13.39 -2.71 27.42
CA PRO A 306 -13.43 -1.97 26.18
C PRO A 306 -14.48 -0.86 26.23
N GLU A 307 -14.08 0.33 25.82
CA GLU A 307 -14.94 1.49 25.64
C GLU A 307 -15.01 1.85 24.14
N LYS A 308 -16.21 2.10 23.64
CA LYS A 308 -16.42 2.37 22.21
C LYS A 308 -15.59 3.57 21.74
N GLY A 309 -14.77 3.35 20.71
CA GLY A 309 -13.90 4.35 20.12
C GLY A 309 -12.58 4.54 20.86
N VAL A 310 -12.36 3.88 21.99
CA VAL A 310 -11.12 4.00 22.78
C VAL A 310 -10.14 2.88 22.40
N ARG A 311 -8.89 3.27 22.28
CA ARG A 311 -7.75 2.41 21.95
C ARG A 311 -6.70 2.49 23.04
N TYR A 312 -6.26 1.34 23.56
CA TYR A 312 -5.12 1.22 24.45
C TYR A 312 -4.04 0.37 23.81
N ILE A 313 -2.88 0.95 23.55
CA ILE A 313 -1.70 0.26 23.01
C ILE A 313 -0.62 0.33 24.08
N LEU A 314 -0.04 -0.81 24.40
CA LEU A 314 0.87 -0.96 25.54
C LEU A 314 2.32 -1.08 25.10
N GLY A 315 3.21 -0.50 25.89
CA GLY A 315 4.64 -0.77 25.88
C GLY A 315 5.10 -1.12 27.30
N HIS A 316 6.30 -1.68 27.43
CA HIS A 316 6.84 -2.04 28.75
C HIS A 316 8.24 -1.46 28.94
N GLN A 317 8.43 -0.76 30.07
CA GLN A 317 9.71 -0.20 30.48
C GLN A 317 9.95 -0.42 31.98
N LYS A 318 10.97 -1.21 32.33
CA LYS A 318 11.30 -1.55 33.75
C LYS A 318 10.07 -2.11 34.47
N GLU A 319 9.55 -1.42 35.49
CA GLU A 319 8.38 -1.83 36.29
C GLU A 319 7.08 -1.10 35.85
N HIS A 320 7.05 -0.56 34.64
CA HIS A 320 5.94 0.25 34.18
C HIS A 320 5.41 -0.20 32.80
N PHE A 321 4.10 -0.04 32.63
CA PHE A 321 3.49 0.04 31.31
C PHE A 321 3.57 1.49 30.79
N ILE A 322 3.90 1.64 29.52
CA ILE A 322 3.73 2.86 28.76
C ILE A 322 2.47 2.68 27.93
N ILE A 323 1.51 3.58 28.10
CA ILE A 323 0.15 3.42 27.60
C ILE A 323 -0.14 4.53 26.59
N LYS A 324 -0.25 4.18 25.32
CA LYS A 324 -0.73 5.08 24.27
C LYS A 324 -2.25 4.92 24.17
N THR A 325 -3.00 6.03 24.29
CA THR A 325 -4.46 5.99 24.24
C THR A 325 -5.07 7.28 23.71
N ASN A 326 -6.24 7.15 23.09
CA ASN A 326 -7.08 8.27 22.64
C ASN A 326 -8.25 8.56 23.59
N GLN A 327 -8.24 8.02 24.82
CA GLN A 327 -9.30 8.30 25.78
C GLN A 327 -9.45 9.82 26.07
N ASN A 328 -10.63 10.24 26.51
CA ASN A 328 -10.96 11.63 26.83
C ASN A 328 -10.73 12.57 25.63
N SER A 329 -11.30 12.23 24.47
CA SER A 329 -11.26 13.03 23.23
C SER A 329 -9.84 13.40 22.78
N SER A 330 -8.88 12.49 22.94
CA SER A 330 -7.50 12.69 22.53
C SER A 330 -7.26 12.01 21.17
N ASP A 331 -7.92 12.48 20.13
CA ASP A 331 -7.95 11.84 18.79
C ASP A 331 -6.54 11.53 18.25
N ASN A 332 -5.57 12.39 18.51
CA ASN A 332 -4.17 12.23 18.12
C ASN A 332 -3.31 11.49 19.17
N PHE A 333 -3.96 10.85 20.14
CA PHE A 333 -3.34 10.11 21.24
C PHE A 333 -2.59 10.96 22.27
N ARG A 334 -2.32 10.33 23.38
CA ARG A 334 -1.44 10.75 24.48
C ARG A 334 -0.73 9.55 25.08
N LEU A 335 0.33 9.80 25.83
CA LEU A 335 1.04 8.76 26.56
C LEU A 335 0.90 8.92 28.07
N PHE A 336 0.69 7.77 28.71
CA PHE A 336 0.78 7.65 30.15
C PHE A 336 1.81 6.61 30.56
N LYS A 337 2.30 6.74 31.79
CA LYS A 337 3.12 5.76 32.50
C LYS A 337 2.34 5.26 33.72
N SER A 338 2.32 3.94 33.90
CA SER A 338 1.66 3.31 35.07
C SER A 338 2.53 2.20 35.60
N LYS A 339 2.61 2.04 36.95
CA LYS A 339 3.17 0.81 37.52
C LYS A 339 2.37 -0.39 37.04
N ILE A 340 3.04 -1.52 36.79
CA ILE A 340 2.37 -2.77 36.42
C ILE A 340 1.32 -3.19 37.43
N SER A 341 1.55 -2.96 38.73
CA SER A 341 0.58 -3.24 39.80
C SER A 341 -0.67 -2.36 39.78
N ASP A 342 -0.60 -1.18 39.19
CA ASP A 342 -1.63 -0.15 39.20
C ASP A 342 -2.30 0.06 37.82
N PHE A 343 -2.08 -0.84 36.85
CA PHE A 343 -2.52 -0.64 35.45
C PHE A 343 -4.03 -0.40 35.29
N GLN A 344 -4.87 -0.97 36.16
CA GLN A 344 -6.33 -0.77 36.17
C GLN A 344 -6.76 0.57 36.79
N ARG A 345 -5.87 1.23 37.53
CA ARG A 345 -6.15 2.46 38.27
C ARG A 345 -5.72 3.68 37.48
N SER A 346 -6.56 4.12 36.55
CA SER A 346 -6.25 5.29 35.70
C SER A 346 -6.05 6.59 36.47
N ASP A 347 -6.56 6.68 37.70
CA ASP A 347 -6.29 7.78 38.62
C ASP A 347 -4.81 7.88 39.06
N LYS A 348 -4.04 6.80 38.89
CA LYS A 348 -2.61 6.74 39.21
C LYS A 348 -1.69 6.82 38.00
N TRP A 349 -2.25 6.99 36.81
CA TRP A 349 -1.45 7.10 35.62
C TRP A 349 -0.82 8.49 35.52
N GLU A 350 0.48 8.53 35.31
CA GLU A 350 1.24 9.75 35.09
C GLU A 350 1.25 10.10 33.59
N VAL A 351 0.97 11.37 33.25
CA VAL A 351 1.06 11.84 31.87
C VAL A 351 2.52 11.98 31.46
N LEU A 352 2.95 11.23 30.45
CA LEU A 352 4.28 11.39 29.83
C LEU A 352 4.23 12.39 28.68
N VAL A 353 3.24 12.27 27.79
CA VAL A 353 3.01 13.17 26.67
C VAL A 353 1.52 13.50 26.62
N GLY A 354 1.20 14.78 26.72
CA GLY A 354 -0.16 15.29 26.60
C GLY A 354 -0.70 15.19 25.17
N HIS A 355 -2.01 15.30 25.02
CA HIS A 355 -2.64 15.41 23.70
C HIS A 355 -2.26 16.75 23.03
N ARG A 356 -2.01 16.72 21.73
CA ARG A 356 -1.74 17.88 20.87
C ARG A 356 -2.61 17.77 19.62
N GLU A 357 -3.28 18.84 19.23
CA GLU A 357 -4.20 18.82 18.07
C GLU A 357 -3.46 18.72 16.73
N ASP A 358 -2.24 19.23 16.68
CA ASP A 358 -1.38 19.35 15.50
C ASP A 358 -0.34 18.23 15.40
N VAL A 359 -0.30 17.31 16.36
CA VAL A 359 0.68 16.22 16.41
C VAL A 359 0.00 14.89 16.67
N VAL A 360 0.16 13.94 15.76
CA VAL A 360 -0.33 12.57 15.90
C VAL A 360 0.78 11.66 16.41
N ILE A 361 0.55 10.93 17.50
CA ILE A 361 1.47 9.89 17.96
C ILE A 361 1.14 8.59 17.21
N GLU A 362 1.95 8.21 16.23
CA GLU A 362 1.68 7.01 15.42
C GLU A 362 2.19 5.74 16.08
N LYS A 363 3.46 5.73 16.50
CA LYS A 363 4.07 4.56 17.16
C LYS A 363 4.89 4.98 18.37
N MET A 364 5.19 4.01 19.21
CA MET A 364 6.12 4.13 20.32
C MET A 364 7.09 2.96 20.30
N ASP A 365 8.35 3.24 20.44
CA ASP A 365 9.43 2.27 20.56
C ASP A 365 10.13 2.43 21.92
N ILE A 366 10.15 1.36 22.73
CA ILE A 366 10.50 1.45 24.16
C ILE A 366 11.85 0.79 24.37
N PHE A 367 12.82 1.60 24.79
CA PHE A 367 14.14 1.16 25.24
C PHE A 367 14.24 1.24 26.78
N GLU A 368 15.29 0.71 27.38
CA GLU A 368 15.44 0.72 28.82
C GLU A 368 15.43 2.14 29.41
N LYS A 369 16.16 3.08 28.78
CA LYS A 369 16.34 4.46 29.25
C LYS A 369 15.57 5.48 28.41
N PHE A 370 15.14 5.13 27.21
CA PHE A 370 14.53 6.04 26.25
C PHE A 370 13.21 5.52 25.69
N ILE A 371 12.35 6.44 25.29
CA ILE A 371 11.14 6.15 24.51
C ILE A 371 11.26 6.99 23.22
N VAL A 372 11.16 6.33 22.07
CA VAL A 372 11.12 7.01 20.77
C VAL A 372 9.71 6.97 20.25
N LEU A 373 9.12 8.12 19.97
CA LEU A 373 7.81 8.23 19.36
C LEU A 373 7.97 8.58 17.88
N GLU A 374 7.34 7.81 17.01
CA GLU A 374 7.03 8.26 15.66
C GLU A 374 5.83 9.19 15.76
N GLU A 375 6.03 10.45 15.51
CA GLU A 375 4.99 11.47 15.52
C GLU A 375 4.82 12.08 14.13
N LYS A 376 3.60 12.41 13.75
CA LYS A 376 3.34 13.29 12.60
C LYS A 376 3.06 14.71 13.09
N VAL A 377 3.90 15.62 12.65
CA VAL A 377 3.78 17.07 12.91
C VAL A 377 3.52 17.75 11.58
N ASP A 378 2.36 18.35 11.41
CA ASP A 378 1.93 18.92 10.12
C ASP A 378 2.03 17.90 8.96
N GLY A 379 1.82 16.60 9.24
CA GLY A 379 1.86 15.51 8.28
C GLY A 379 3.25 14.92 7.98
N LEU A 380 4.33 15.47 8.52
CA LEU A 380 5.69 14.92 8.38
C LEU A 380 6.06 14.07 9.59
N GLU A 381 6.67 12.94 9.32
CA GLU A 381 7.18 12.05 10.36
C GLU A 381 8.33 12.71 11.13
N LYS A 382 8.26 12.71 12.46
CA LYS A 382 9.33 13.16 13.36
C LYS A 382 9.56 12.13 14.45
N PHE A 383 10.80 11.99 14.89
CA PHE A 383 11.13 11.18 16.06
C PHE A 383 11.25 12.07 17.28
N HIS A 384 10.35 11.89 18.24
CA HIS A 384 10.41 12.53 19.55
C HIS A 384 11.04 11.56 20.53
N ILE A 385 12.24 11.89 21.00
CA ILE A 385 13.05 11.05 21.88
C ILE A 385 12.87 11.56 23.32
N LEU A 386 12.36 10.70 24.19
CA LEU A 386 12.15 10.99 25.61
C LEU A 386 13.14 10.20 26.46
N ASN A 387 13.92 10.87 27.29
CA ASN A 387 14.76 10.23 28.31
C ASN A 387 13.89 9.94 29.54
N SER A 388 13.73 8.66 29.88
CA SER A 388 12.83 8.20 30.94
C SER A 388 13.37 8.45 32.37
N GLU A 389 14.65 8.83 32.50
CA GLU A 389 15.28 9.08 33.79
C GLU A 389 15.13 10.53 34.26
N ASN A 390 15.22 11.48 33.33
CA ASN A 390 15.12 12.90 33.64
C ASN A 390 13.86 13.58 33.07
N GLY A 391 13.06 12.86 32.28
CA GLY A 391 11.83 13.38 31.66
C GLY A 391 12.02 14.38 30.53
N LEU A 392 13.27 14.63 30.09
CA LEU A 392 13.55 15.56 28.99
C LEU A 392 13.32 14.89 27.64
N GLY A 393 12.79 15.65 26.68
CA GLY A 393 12.58 15.22 25.32
C GLY A 393 13.19 16.17 24.29
N HIS A 394 13.50 15.63 23.10
CA HIS A 394 13.92 16.41 21.94
C HIS A 394 13.49 15.70 20.65
N TYR A 395 13.50 16.43 19.54
CA TYR A 395 13.25 15.88 18.20
C TYR A 395 14.55 15.58 17.48
N ALA A 396 14.56 14.49 16.70
CA ALA A 396 15.55 14.33 15.65
C ALA A 396 15.25 15.33 14.51
N GLU A 397 16.28 15.97 13.97
CA GLU A 397 16.13 16.97 12.93
C GLU A 397 16.37 16.35 11.55
N PHE A 398 15.54 16.75 10.57
CA PHE A 398 15.66 16.42 9.16
C PHE A 398 15.76 17.72 8.36
N GLN A 399 16.53 17.69 7.26
CA GLN A 399 16.84 18.91 6.49
C GLN A 399 15.84 19.17 5.36
N GLU A 400 15.22 18.11 4.81
CA GLU A 400 14.30 18.24 3.69
C GLU A 400 12.88 18.60 4.15
N GLU A 401 12.14 19.28 3.27
CA GLU A 401 10.74 19.69 3.53
C GLU A 401 9.73 18.57 3.22
N THR A 402 10.14 17.55 2.45
CA THR A 402 9.31 16.44 2.03
C THR A 402 10.08 15.12 2.15
N TYR A 403 9.76 14.33 3.13
CA TYR A 403 10.43 13.05 3.39
C TYR A 403 9.48 12.06 4.07
N SER A 404 9.92 10.83 4.13
CA SER A 404 9.37 9.77 4.98
C SER A 404 10.48 9.20 5.87
N ALA A 405 10.18 9.03 7.15
CA ALA A 405 11.08 8.46 8.12
C ALA A 405 10.34 7.48 9.04
N ARG A 406 10.89 6.27 9.21
CA ARG A 406 10.26 5.23 10.04
C ARG A 406 11.31 4.43 10.82
N LEU A 407 10.96 4.02 12.03
CA LEU A 407 11.80 3.14 12.84
C LEU A 407 11.91 1.75 12.20
N VAL A 408 13.14 1.20 12.16
CA VAL A 408 13.42 -0.13 11.58
C VAL A 408 14.45 -0.87 12.43
N ASN A 409 14.29 -2.19 12.54
CA ASN A 409 15.29 -3.11 13.13
C ASN A 409 15.71 -2.80 14.58
N ASN A 410 14.84 -2.20 15.38
CA ASN A 410 15.12 -1.81 16.77
C ASN A 410 14.75 -2.93 17.75
N ASN A 411 15.42 -4.08 17.71
CA ASN A 411 15.06 -5.25 18.50
C ASN A 411 15.72 -5.28 19.89
N ASP A 412 16.82 -4.56 20.11
CA ASP A 412 17.53 -4.53 21.39
C ASP A 412 16.92 -3.50 22.35
N TYR A 413 16.42 -4.00 23.48
CA TYR A 413 15.85 -3.17 24.54
C TYR A 413 16.88 -2.27 25.22
N TYR A 414 18.14 -2.74 25.30
CA TYR A 414 19.24 -2.07 25.99
C TYR A 414 20.07 -1.17 25.09
N ALA A 415 19.73 -1.08 23.81
CA ALA A 415 20.47 -0.25 22.87
C ALA A 415 20.51 1.23 23.30
N GLU A 416 21.65 1.87 23.12
CA GLU A 416 21.86 3.31 23.35
C GLU A 416 21.68 4.13 22.06
N TYR A 417 21.06 3.53 21.06
CA TYR A 417 20.74 4.11 19.75
C TYR A 417 19.43 3.54 19.23
N PHE A 418 18.88 4.17 18.20
CA PHE A 418 17.86 3.56 17.36
C PHE A 418 18.23 3.67 15.88
N THR A 419 17.70 2.76 15.08
CA THR A 419 17.85 2.78 13.63
C THR A 419 16.52 3.19 12.96
N TYR A 420 16.64 3.94 11.90
CA TYR A 420 15.49 4.36 11.11
C TYR A 420 15.82 4.38 9.63
N GLN A 421 14.82 4.11 8.82
CA GLN A 421 14.86 4.30 7.39
C GLN A 421 14.39 5.71 7.06
N TYR A 422 15.13 6.38 6.19
CA TYR A 422 14.81 7.69 5.64
C TYR A 422 14.76 7.61 4.12
N SER A 423 13.83 8.32 3.52
CA SER A 423 13.78 8.55 2.08
C SER A 423 13.05 9.86 1.83
N SER A 424 13.32 10.51 0.70
CA SER A 424 12.53 11.65 0.25
C SER A 424 12.04 11.42 -1.19
N LEU A 425 11.44 12.42 -1.79
CA LEU A 425 11.07 12.35 -3.20
C LEU A 425 12.29 12.29 -4.12
N SER A 426 13.44 12.83 -3.68
CA SER A 426 14.73 12.83 -4.40
C SER A 426 15.80 11.94 -3.76
N THR A 427 15.74 11.69 -2.45
CA THR A 427 16.77 10.93 -1.73
C THR A 427 16.41 9.44 -1.68
N PRO A 428 17.29 8.55 -2.20
CA PRO A 428 17.10 7.11 -2.14
C PRO A 428 16.96 6.57 -0.71
N PRO A 429 16.29 5.41 -0.52
CA PRO A 429 16.15 4.80 0.79
C PRO A 429 17.49 4.62 1.48
N SER A 430 17.60 5.12 2.70
CA SER A 430 18.81 5.13 3.50
C SER A 430 18.50 4.68 4.92
N ILE A 431 19.38 3.92 5.56
CA ILE A 431 19.27 3.51 6.95
C ILE A 431 20.29 4.30 7.76
N PHE A 432 19.79 4.93 8.81
CA PHE A 432 20.58 5.71 9.75
C PHE A 432 20.52 5.09 11.14
N LEU A 433 21.60 5.30 11.90
CA LEU A 433 21.68 5.06 13.33
C LEU A 433 21.74 6.41 14.05
N TYR A 434 20.79 6.62 14.97
CA TYR A 434 20.76 7.80 15.83
C TYR A 434 21.19 7.44 17.25
N GLU A 435 22.27 8.04 17.72
CA GLU A 435 22.79 7.85 19.08
C GLU A 435 22.05 8.75 20.06
N PHE A 436 21.51 8.21 21.15
CA PHE A 436 20.68 8.97 22.09
C PHE A 436 21.44 10.10 22.80
N GLU A 437 22.64 9.81 23.31
CA GLU A 437 23.40 10.76 24.11
C GLU A 437 24.10 11.82 23.25
N SER A 438 24.78 11.41 22.19
CA SER A 438 25.53 12.31 21.31
C SER A 438 24.64 13.06 20.34
N ARG A 439 23.41 12.58 20.10
CA ARG A 439 22.44 13.05 19.09
C ARG A 439 22.99 13.04 17.66
N LYS A 440 23.92 12.13 17.37
CA LYS A 440 24.51 12.01 16.04
C LYS A 440 23.72 11.05 15.17
N ASN A 441 23.58 11.44 13.91
CA ASN A 441 23.09 10.61 12.84
C ASN A 441 24.26 9.99 12.07
N ASN A 442 24.34 8.67 12.04
CA ASN A 442 25.35 7.93 11.30
C ASN A 442 24.66 7.17 10.17
N LEU A 443 25.03 7.42 8.92
CA LEU A 443 24.54 6.64 7.78
C LEU A 443 25.14 5.22 7.86
N ILE A 444 24.25 4.20 7.88
CA ILE A 444 24.66 2.79 7.88
C ILE A 444 24.65 2.22 6.46
N GLN A 445 23.56 2.50 5.73
CA GLN A 445 23.34 1.95 4.40
C GLN A 445 22.54 2.97 3.57
N ARG A 446 22.88 3.06 2.30
CA ARG A 446 22.11 3.83 1.31
C ARG A 446 21.93 2.98 0.06
N SER A 447 20.74 3.00 -0.49
CA SER A 447 20.47 2.39 -1.78
C SER A 447 21.01 3.30 -2.88
N GLU A 448 21.98 2.82 -3.64
CA GLU A 448 22.55 3.59 -4.76
C GLU A 448 21.87 3.19 -6.07
N PRO A 449 21.29 4.13 -6.82
CA PRO A 449 20.80 3.89 -8.17
C PRO A 449 21.91 3.42 -9.12
N ASN A 450 21.57 2.62 -10.12
CA ASN A 450 22.55 2.08 -11.09
C ASN A 450 22.99 3.12 -12.16
N SER A 451 22.39 4.31 -12.18
CA SER A 451 22.67 5.40 -13.14
C SER A 451 23.49 6.50 -12.52
N ASP A 452 23.97 7.44 -13.35
CA ASP A 452 24.58 8.71 -12.92
C ASP A 452 23.51 9.65 -12.30
N PHE A 453 22.76 9.13 -11.33
CA PHE A 453 21.73 9.85 -10.61
C PHE A 453 22.37 10.82 -9.60
N ASP A 454 22.00 12.09 -9.71
CA ASP A 454 22.38 13.13 -8.74
C ASP A 454 21.11 13.73 -8.12
N GLU A 455 20.92 13.53 -6.80
CA GLU A 455 19.79 14.09 -6.08
C GLU A 455 19.78 15.63 -6.11
N ASP A 456 20.96 16.24 -6.25
CA ASP A 456 21.12 17.68 -6.34
C ASP A 456 20.56 18.28 -7.64
N ASP A 457 20.27 17.50 -8.65
CA ASP A 457 19.59 17.96 -9.87
C ASP A 457 18.11 18.29 -9.63
N PHE A 458 17.52 17.80 -8.55
CA PHE A 458 16.09 17.92 -8.26
C PHE A 458 15.82 18.90 -7.13
N LYS A 459 14.63 19.50 -7.20
CA LYS A 459 14.09 20.34 -6.13
C LYS A 459 12.83 19.70 -5.59
N THR A 460 12.78 19.54 -4.26
CA THR A 460 11.57 19.18 -3.53
C THR A 460 11.04 20.39 -2.78
N GLU A 461 9.74 20.55 -2.72
CA GLU A 461 9.09 21.60 -1.95
C GLU A 461 7.74 21.11 -1.41
N ARG A 462 7.30 21.78 -0.35
CA ARG A 462 6.00 21.58 0.24
C ARG A 462 5.21 22.87 0.18
N ILE A 463 4.10 22.84 -0.55
CA ILE A 463 3.22 24.00 -0.71
C ILE A 463 1.85 23.72 -0.08
N TRP A 464 1.06 24.78 0.06
CA TRP A 464 -0.28 24.71 0.64
C TRP A 464 -1.32 25.30 -0.34
N ALA A 465 -2.08 24.43 -0.97
CA ALA A 465 -3.23 24.87 -1.76
C ALA A 465 -4.37 25.30 -0.82
N THR A 466 -5.24 26.20 -1.27
CA THR A 466 -6.40 26.62 -0.49
C THR A 466 -7.65 26.05 -1.14
N SER A 467 -8.37 25.18 -0.44
CA SER A 467 -9.62 24.58 -0.89
C SER A 467 -10.78 25.58 -0.86
N PHE A 468 -11.94 25.19 -1.40
CA PHE A 468 -13.16 26.03 -1.54
C PHE A 468 -13.64 26.63 -0.22
N ASP A 469 -13.41 25.95 0.90
CA ASP A 469 -13.85 26.35 2.25
C ASP A 469 -12.72 27.03 3.07
N GLY A 470 -11.60 27.37 2.42
CA GLY A 470 -10.46 28.01 3.07
C GLY A 470 -9.46 27.04 3.70
N THR A 471 -9.76 25.73 3.71
CA THR A 471 -8.87 24.70 4.25
C THR A 471 -7.57 24.65 3.48
N LYS A 472 -6.43 24.58 4.19
CA LYS A 472 -5.10 24.44 3.60
C LYS A 472 -4.77 22.99 3.32
N ILE A 473 -4.56 22.66 2.05
CA ILE A 473 -4.26 21.32 1.56
C ILE A 473 -2.76 21.21 1.30
N PRO A 474 -2.02 20.32 1.99
CA PRO A 474 -0.61 20.13 1.73
C PRO A 474 -0.40 19.45 0.37
N VAL A 475 0.57 19.94 -0.39
CA VAL A 475 0.99 19.34 -1.66
C VAL A 475 2.51 19.26 -1.67
N SER A 476 3.04 18.05 -1.82
CA SER A 476 4.48 17.79 -1.93
C SER A 476 4.87 17.73 -3.40
N LEU A 477 5.93 18.42 -3.78
CA LEU A 477 6.40 18.57 -5.16
C LEU A 477 7.80 18.03 -5.33
N ILE A 478 8.08 17.52 -6.52
CA ILE A 478 9.45 17.30 -7.03
C ILE A 478 9.50 17.65 -8.51
N TYR A 479 10.55 18.34 -8.92
CA TYR A 479 10.86 18.67 -10.30
C TYR A 479 12.37 18.89 -10.50
N LYS A 480 12.83 18.82 -11.74
CA LYS A 480 14.23 19.07 -12.07
C LYS A 480 14.54 20.56 -11.97
N LYS A 481 15.66 20.96 -11.33
CA LYS A 481 16.02 22.37 -11.06
C LYS A 481 16.08 23.24 -12.33
N ASN A 482 16.31 22.64 -13.48
CA ASN A 482 16.34 23.34 -14.77
C ASN A 482 14.97 23.52 -15.44
N VAL A 483 13.88 23.00 -14.86
CA VAL A 483 12.51 23.22 -15.34
C VAL A 483 12.11 24.66 -15.07
N SER A 484 11.68 25.35 -16.13
CA SER A 484 11.11 26.69 -15.99
C SER A 484 9.69 26.61 -15.43
N LEU A 485 9.45 27.22 -14.30
CA LEU A 485 8.11 27.36 -13.72
C LEU A 485 7.41 28.58 -14.37
N ASP A 486 7.04 28.45 -15.64
CA ASP A 486 6.43 29.50 -16.49
C ASP A 486 5.03 29.12 -16.98
N GLY A 487 4.40 28.15 -16.32
CA GLY A 487 3.07 27.66 -16.66
C GLY A 487 3.03 26.70 -17.86
N LYS A 488 4.17 26.17 -18.35
CA LYS A 488 4.20 25.32 -19.56
C LYS A 488 4.54 23.86 -19.28
N ALA A 489 5.15 23.55 -18.15
CA ALA A 489 5.54 22.19 -17.79
C ALA A 489 4.33 21.26 -17.67
N PRO A 490 4.44 19.98 -18.02
CA PRO A 490 3.40 19.01 -17.70
C PRO A 490 3.38 18.71 -16.18
N ILE A 491 2.17 18.58 -15.64
CA ILE A 491 1.95 18.22 -14.21
C ILE A 491 1.52 16.76 -14.14
N PHE A 492 2.21 15.96 -13.34
CA PHE A 492 1.76 14.62 -12.96
C PHE A 492 1.35 14.62 -11.49
N ILE A 493 0.09 14.36 -11.19
CA ILE A 493 -0.44 14.42 -9.83
C ILE A 493 -0.91 13.04 -9.35
N GLU A 494 -0.40 12.63 -8.22
CA GLU A 494 -0.88 11.55 -7.38
C GLU A 494 -1.47 12.13 -6.08
N TYR A 495 -2.29 11.37 -5.38
CA TYR A 495 -2.90 11.84 -4.14
C TYR A 495 -3.36 10.70 -3.25
N GLU A 496 -3.70 11.02 -2.00
CA GLU A 496 -4.39 10.15 -1.06
C GLU A 496 -5.51 10.93 -0.38
N GLY A 497 -6.73 10.35 -0.36
CA GLY A 497 -7.92 11.01 0.15
C GLY A 497 -9.00 10.03 0.65
N SER A 498 -8.63 8.79 1.04
CA SER A 498 -9.59 7.77 1.47
C SER A 498 -9.03 6.88 2.57
N TYR A 499 -9.93 6.36 3.42
CA TYR A 499 -9.64 5.37 4.48
C TYR A 499 -8.58 5.81 5.50
N GLY A 500 -8.31 7.08 5.65
CA GLY A 500 -7.27 7.57 6.55
C GLY A 500 -5.85 7.15 6.15
N ASN A 501 -5.65 6.71 4.90
CA ASN A 501 -4.33 6.35 4.42
C ASN A 501 -3.45 7.58 4.16
N THR A 502 -2.14 7.36 4.13
CA THR A 502 -1.16 8.39 3.78
C THR A 502 -0.31 7.91 2.61
N LYS A 503 -0.08 8.79 1.64
CA LYS A 503 0.86 8.53 0.55
C LYS A 503 2.27 8.81 1.05
N GLU A 504 3.14 7.81 1.00
CA GLU A 504 4.52 7.90 1.43
C GLU A 504 5.33 8.84 0.51
N LEU A 505 6.10 9.74 1.11
CA LEU A 505 6.97 10.69 0.42
C LEU A 505 8.35 10.06 0.20
N SER A 506 8.40 8.95 -0.53
CA SER A 506 9.61 8.16 -0.76
C SER A 506 10.09 8.26 -2.20
N PHE A 507 11.37 7.96 -2.38
CA PHE A 507 12.01 7.78 -3.66
C PHE A 507 11.30 6.71 -4.49
N LYS A 508 10.97 7.04 -5.73
CA LYS A 508 10.34 6.11 -6.68
C LYS A 508 11.11 6.17 -8.00
N PRO A 509 11.90 5.14 -8.30
CA PRO A 509 12.75 5.09 -9.49
C PRO A 509 12.02 5.49 -10.78
N GLU A 510 10.82 4.96 -10.97
CA GLU A 510 10.02 5.21 -12.16
C GLU A 510 9.61 6.69 -12.36
N ARG A 511 9.52 7.47 -11.27
CA ARG A 511 9.15 8.90 -11.33
C ARG A 511 10.18 9.72 -12.09
N PHE A 512 11.44 9.33 -12.03
CA PHE A 512 12.54 10.08 -12.64
C PHE A 512 12.44 10.12 -14.17
N SER A 513 11.87 9.10 -14.81
CA SER A 513 11.60 9.13 -16.26
C SER A 513 10.63 10.25 -16.68
N LEU A 514 9.68 10.63 -15.80
CA LEU A 514 8.84 11.81 -16.03
C LEU A 514 9.61 13.11 -15.77
N LEU A 515 10.39 13.14 -14.66
CA LEU A 515 11.18 14.32 -14.28
C LEU A 515 12.22 14.69 -15.35
N GLU A 516 12.88 13.70 -15.97
CA GLU A 516 13.81 13.91 -17.08
C GLU A 516 13.12 14.47 -18.32
N ARG A 517 11.81 14.23 -18.49
CA ARG A 517 10.98 14.81 -19.55
C ARG A 517 10.31 16.13 -19.16
N GLY A 518 10.78 16.78 -18.08
CA GLY A 518 10.35 18.11 -17.66
C GLY A 518 9.01 18.16 -16.92
N PHE A 519 8.52 17.05 -16.40
CA PHE A 519 7.32 17.05 -15.56
C PHE A 519 7.57 17.68 -14.19
N VAL A 520 6.57 18.37 -13.69
CA VAL A 520 6.41 18.67 -12.26
C VAL A 520 5.54 17.56 -11.67
N CYS A 521 6.10 16.76 -10.75
CA CYS A 521 5.38 15.69 -10.08
C CYS A 521 4.86 16.20 -8.72
N ALA A 522 3.58 16.00 -8.45
CA ALA A 522 2.89 16.45 -7.26
C ALA A 522 2.24 15.30 -6.51
N ILE A 523 2.24 15.35 -5.18
CA ILE A 523 1.46 14.48 -4.30
C ILE A 523 0.57 15.35 -3.44
N ALA A 524 -0.75 15.30 -3.68
CA ALA A 524 -1.72 16.04 -2.89
C ALA A 524 -2.25 15.19 -1.73
N HIS A 525 -2.26 15.77 -0.52
CA HIS A 525 -2.67 15.09 0.70
C HIS A 525 -4.09 15.55 1.09
N LEU A 526 -5.10 14.93 0.46
CA LEU A 526 -6.49 15.37 0.55
C LEU A 526 -7.13 14.96 1.87
N ARG A 527 -8.18 15.70 2.27
CA ARG A 527 -9.10 15.25 3.34
C ARG A 527 -9.70 13.88 2.98
N GLY A 528 -9.94 13.05 3.98
CA GLY A 528 -10.30 11.63 3.81
C GLY A 528 -9.07 10.71 3.86
N GLY A 529 -7.86 11.24 3.59
CA GLY A 529 -6.59 10.61 3.95
C GLY A 529 -6.18 10.86 5.39
N GLY A 530 -5.05 10.30 5.82
CA GLY A 530 -4.56 10.36 7.20
C GLY A 530 -3.41 11.36 7.43
N TYR A 531 -3.03 12.15 6.44
CA TYR A 531 -1.80 12.95 6.47
C TYR A 531 -1.73 13.92 7.66
N LEU A 532 -2.85 14.61 7.99
CA LEU A 532 -2.96 15.49 9.15
C LEU A 532 -3.77 14.87 10.31
N GLY A 533 -3.84 13.53 10.39
CA GLY A 533 -4.44 12.81 11.50
C GLY A 533 -5.93 12.47 11.35
N GLU A 534 -6.56 12.04 12.44
CA GLU A 534 -7.90 11.47 12.46
C GLU A 534 -8.98 12.48 12.03
N LYS A 535 -8.84 13.75 12.44
CA LYS A 535 -9.74 14.82 12.04
C LYS A 535 -9.69 15.04 10.52
N TRP A 536 -8.51 14.97 9.92
CA TRP A 536 -8.31 15.09 8.47
C TRP A 536 -9.03 14.00 7.71
N HIS A 537 -8.99 12.76 8.22
CA HIS A 537 -9.76 11.65 7.68
C HIS A 537 -11.27 11.89 7.82
N SER A 538 -11.76 12.21 8.99
CA SER A 538 -13.18 12.38 9.26
C SER A 538 -13.82 13.54 8.47
N GLU A 539 -13.04 14.55 8.09
CA GLU A 539 -13.49 15.68 7.26
C GLU A 539 -13.63 15.34 5.76
N GLY A 540 -13.23 14.14 5.32
CA GLY A 540 -13.35 13.69 3.93
C GLY A 540 -14.03 12.32 3.78
N MET A 541 -14.86 11.87 4.74
CA MET A 541 -15.60 10.60 4.66
C MET A 541 -17.12 10.81 4.79
N LYS A 542 -17.91 9.79 4.47
CA LYS A 542 -19.39 9.80 4.54
C LYS A 542 -19.97 11.04 3.84
N LEU A 543 -20.85 11.78 4.52
CA LEU A 543 -21.50 13.00 4.03
C LEU A 543 -20.53 14.17 3.74
N ARG A 544 -19.23 13.94 3.83
CA ARG A 544 -18.19 14.93 3.55
C ARG A 544 -17.23 14.50 2.43
N LYS A 545 -17.47 13.36 1.79
CA LYS A 545 -16.57 12.80 0.77
C LYS A 545 -16.30 13.74 -0.41
N VAL A 546 -17.26 14.54 -0.83
CA VAL A 546 -17.08 15.52 -1.90
C VAL A 546 -15.99 16.54 -1.59
N ARG A 547 -15.66 16.79 -0.31
CA ARG A 547 -14.51 17.64 0.05
C ARG A 547 -13.19 17.12 -0.49
N SER A 548 -12.99 15.79 -0.51
CA SER A 548 -11.79 15.18 -1.12
C SER A 548 -11.69 15.48 -2.61
N VAL A 549 -12.82 15.49 -3.33
CA VAL A 549 -12.88 15.85 -4.76
C VAL A 549 -12.51 17.31 -4.97
N MET A 550 -13.09 18.19 -4.14
CA MET A 550 -12.81 19.63 -4.22
C MET A 550 -11.36 19.96 -3.83
N ASP A 551 -10.82 19.24 -2.83
CA ASP A 551 -9.40 19.41 -2.44
C ASP A 551 -8.46 19.07 -3.60
N LEU A 552 -8.75 18.01 -4.37
CA LEU A 552 -8.00 17.66 -5.56
C LEU A 552 -8.13 18.74 -6.65
N GLU A 553 -9.34 19.18 -6.94
CA GLU A 553 -9.61 20.25 -7.89
C GLU A 553 -8.82 21.52 -7.55
N TYR A 554 -8.93 21.98 -6.31
CA TYR A 554 -8.28 23.21 -5.88
C TYR A 554 -6.74 23.05 -5.77
N SER A 555 -6.24 21.85 -5.51
CA SER A 555 -4.79 21.58 -5.61
C SER A 555 -4.28 21.72 -7.04
N ILE A 556 -5.00 21.19 -8.04
CA ILE A 556 -4.67 21.36 -9.46
C ILE A 556 -4.74 22.84 -9.85
N ARG A 557 -5.82 23.55 -9.49
CA ARG A 557 -5.96 24.99 -9.77
C ARG A 557 -4.84 25.80 -9.14
N HIS A 558 -4.41 25.45 -7.94
CA HIS A 558 -3.29 26.10 -7.26
C HIS A 558 -1.98 25.94 -8.03
N LEU A 559 -1.68 24.71 -8.50
CA LEU A 559 -0.47 24.43 -9.29
C LEU A 559 -0.46 25.24 -10.60
N ILE A 560 -1.60 25.29 -11.30
CA ILE A 560 -1.75 26.06 -12.55
C ILE A 560 -1.59 27.56 -12.28
N ASN A 561 -2.32 28.10 -11.31
CA ASN A 561 -2.34 29.54 -11.02
C ASN A 561 -1.01 30.07 -10.50
N ASN A 562 -0.16 29.21 -9.94
CA ASN A 562 1.19 29.55 -9.51
C ASN A 562 2.28 29.13 -10.50
N GLU A 563 1.90 28.88 -11.76
CA GLU A 563 2.78 28.63 -12.89
C GLU A 563 3.67 27.37 -12.75
N TYR A 564 3.31 26.42 -11.86
CA TYR A 564 4.03 25.13 -11.75
C TYR A 564 3.87 24.30 -13.04
N GLY A 565 2.82 24.48 -13.78
CA GLY A 565 2.64 23.82 -15.07
C GLY A 565 1.40 24.24 -15.85
N SER A 566 1.21 23.61 -16.99
CA SER A 566 0.17 23.94 -17.97
C SER A 566 -1.20 23.36 -17.61
N ALA A 567 -2.24 24.18 -17.71
CA ALA A 567 -3.63 23.73 -17.62
C ALA A 567 -4.00 22.68 -18.69
N GLU A 568 -3.30 22.66 -19.83
CA GLU A 568 -3.54 21.73 -20.93
C GLU A 568 -2.79 20.41 -20.78
N LYS A 569 -1.89 20.31 -19.78
CA LYS A 569 -0.98 19.16 -19.59
C LYS A 569 -1.02 18.64 -18.16
N VAL A 570 -2.22 18.52 -17.59
CA VAL A 570 -2.44 17.89 -16.28
C VAL A 570 -2.75 16.42 -16.43
N PHE A 571 -1.97 15.57 -15.76
CA PHE A 571 -2.09 14.13 -15.75
C PHE A 571 -2.35 13.62 -14.33
N ILE A 572 -3.30 12.70 -14.18
CA ILE A 572 -3.68 12.11 -12.88
C ILE A 572 -3.41 10.61 -12.88
N SER A 573 -2.90 10.10 -11.77
CA SER A 573 -2.84 8.65 -11.50
C SER A 573 -3.52 8.33 -10.18
N ALA A 574 -4.46 7.37 -10.20
CA ALA A 574 -5.20 6.96 -9.00
C ALA A 574 -5.47 5.45 -8.97
N ASN A 575 -5.57 4.90 -7.75
CA ASN A 575 -5.77 3.48 -7.51
C ASN A 575 -6.93 3.24 -6.55
N GLY A 576 -7.74 2.19 -6.80
CA GLY A 576 -8.79 1.73 -5.89
C GLY A 576 -9.79 2.83 -5.52
N ALA A 577 -9.93 3.07 -4.23
CA ALA A 577 -10.81 4.10 -3.66
C ALA A 577 -10.49 5.52 -4.12
N ASN A 578 -9.20 5.85 -4.28
CA ASN A 578 -8.80 7.16 -4.77
C ASN A 578 -9.25 7.41 -6.21
N ALA A 579 -9.34 6.36 -7.05
CA ALA A 579 -9.84 6.51 -8.41
C ALA A 579 -11.29 7.05 -8.46
N LEU A 580 -12.10 6.78 -7.44
CA LEU A 580 -13.44 7.38 -7.33
C LEU A 580 -13.39 8.91 -7.26
N ILE A 581 -12.44 9.47 -6.48
CA ILE A 581 -12.26 10.92 -6.34
C ILE A 581 -11.94 11.56 -7.71
N ALA A 582 -10.96 10.98 -8.43
CA ALA A 582 -10.59 11.47 -9.76
C ALA A 582 -11.69 11.20 -10.81
N GLY A 583 -12.38 10.07 -10.74
CA GLY A 583 -13.51 9.77 -11.63
C GLY A 583 -14.64 10.77 -11.48
N THR A 584 -14.92 11.21 -10.24
CA THR A 584 -15.88 12.30 -9.96
C THR A 584 -15.37 13.63 -10.52
N LEU A 585 -14.08 13.94 -10.34
CA LEU A 585 -13.48 15.16 -10.89
C LEU A 585 -13.52 15.17 -12.42
N VAL A 586 -13.18 14.07 -13.07
CA VAL A 586 -13.20 13.92 -14.54
C VAL A 586 -14.62 14.08 -15.09
N ASN A 587 -15.64 13.60 -14.38
CA ASN A 587 -17.03 13.84 -14.79
C ASN A 587 -17.42 15.31 -14.68
N ASN A 588 -17.02 16.00 -13.59
CA ASN A 588 -17.43 17.37 -13.31
C ASN A 588 -16.61 18.41 -14.09
N HIS A 589 -15.30 18.17 -14.24
CA HIS A 589 -14.31 19.06 -14.81
C HIS A 589 -13.38 18.34 -15.80
N PRO A 590 -13.91 17.70 -16.88
CA PRO A 590 -13.09 16.97 -17.84
C PRO A 590 -12.02 17.84 -18.51
N GLU A 591 -12.28 19.14 -18.65
CA GLU A 591 -11.38 20.12 -19.26
C GLU A 591 -10.10 20.37 -18.47
N MET A 592 -10.07 20.01 -17.19
CA MET A 592 -8.90 20.20 -16.33
C MET A 592 -7.82 19.10 -16.54
N ILE A 593 -8.18 18.01 -17.19
CA ILE A 593 -7.36 16.80 -17.25
C ILE A 593 -7.02 16.47 -18.70
N ARG A 594 -5.74 16.34 -19.02
CA ARG A 594 -5.26 15.89 -20.33
C ARG A 594 -5.30 14.37 -20.44
N GLY A 595 -4.87 13.69 -19.38
CA GLY A 595 -4.83 12.24 -19.34
C GLY A 595 -4.97 11.69 -17.92
N ALA A 596 -5.61 10.52 -17.79
CA ALA A 596 -5.79 9.86 -16.51
C ALA A 596 -5.45 8.36 -16.57
N ILE A 597 -4.81 7.86 -15.51
CA ILE A 597 -4.56 6.43 -15.32
C ILE A 597 -5.32 5.98 -14.07
N PHE A 598 -6.12 4.94 -14.22
CA PHE A 598 -6.84 4.33 -13.11
C PHE A 598 -6.49 2.85 -12.97
N LYS A 599 -6.18 2.43 -11.75
CA LYS A 599 -5.93 1.04 -11.43
C LYS A 599 -7.02 0.52 -10.48
N ASN A 600 -7.70 -0.55 -10.89
CA ASN A 600 -8.79 -1.15 -10.11
C ASN A 600 -9.77 -0.09 -9.55
N PRO A 601 -10.36 0.80 -10.37
CA PRO A 601 -11.22 1.87 -9.88
C PRO A 601 -12.57 1.34 -9.38
N GLY A 602 -13.07 1.96 -8.30
CA GLY A 602 -14.42 1.70 -7.76
C GLY A 602 -15.43 2.74 -8.26
N PHE A 603 -15.77 2.73 -9.55
CA PHE A 603 -16.56 3.79 -10.18
C PHE A 603 -18.08 3.65 -10.02
N ASP A 604 -18.60 2.47 -9.74
CA ASP A 604 -20.02 2.21 -9.51
C ASP A 604 -20.30 1.90 -8.04
N LEU A 605 -19.92 2.85 -7.20
CA LEU A 605 -19.97 2.72 -5.75
C LEU A 605 -21.37 2.40 -5.23
N LEU A 606 -22.38 3.12 -5.73
CA LEU A 606 -23.75 2.95 -5.23
C LEU A 606 -24.28 1.55 -5.51
N THR A 607 -24.13 1.05 -6.74
CA THR A 607 -24.53 -0.31 -7.11
C THR A 607 -23.76 -1.35 -6.31
N ARG A 608 -22.46 -1.17 -6.12
CA ARG A 608 -21.63 -2.09 -5.31
C ARG A 608 -22.11 -2.17 -3.87
N LEU A 609 -22.35 -1.03 -3.22
CA LEU A 609 -22.82 -0.99 -1.85
C LEU A 609 -24.24 -1.56 -1.65
N LEU A 610 -25.10 -1.49 -2.67
CA LEU A 610 -26.47 -2.04 -2.61
C LEU A 610 -26.53 -3.55 -2.87
N ASN A 611 -25.56 -4.11 -3.62
CA ASN A 611 -25.59 -5.53 -4.04
C ASN A 611 -24.67 -6.46 -3.23
N GLU A 612 -23.84 -5.95 -2.34
CA GLU A 612 -23.03 -6.82 -1.48
C GLU A 612 -23.86 -7.36 -0.31
N GLU A 613 -24.16 -8.67 -0.31
CA GLU A 613 -24.88 -9.36 0.79
C GLU A 613 -24.18 -9.20 2.16
N ASN A 614 -22.89 -8.90 2.16
CA ASN A 614 -22.10 -8.66 3.36
C ASN A 614 -21.23 -7.42 3.13
N ILE A 615 -21.84 -6.23 3.08
CA ILE A 615 -21.10 -4.99 2.99
C ILE A 615 -20.08 -4.94 4.13
N ASN A 616 -18.81 -4.81 3.76
CA ASN A 616 -17.75 -4.66 4.74
C ASN A 616 -18.03 -3.40 5.58
N ARG A 617 -18.06 -3.53 6.88
CA ARG A 617 -18.33 -2.43 7.80
C ARG A 617 -17.40 -1.23 7.57
N ASN A 618 -16.16 -1.47 7.15
CA ASN A 618 -15.22 -0.41 6.80
C ASN A 618 -15.68 0.41 5.58
N GLU A 619 -16.41 -0.20 4.64
CA GLU A 619 -17.01 0.50 3.50
C GLU A 619 -18.11 1.47 3.97
N ILE A 620 -18.98 1.02 4.87
CA ILE A 620 -20.02 1.87 5.47
C ILE A 620 -19.41 3.01 6.28
N GLU A 621 -18.32 2.73 7.00
CA GLU A 621 -17.62 3.77 7.77
C GLU A 621 -16.96 4.82 6.86
N GLU A 622 -16.46 4.45 5.70
CA GLU A 622 -15.82 5.37 4.76
C GLU A 622 -16.85 6.11 3.89
N TRP A 623 -17.78 5.36 3.27
CA TRP A 623 -18.65 5.91 2.23
C TRP A 623 -20.05 6.32 2.74
N GLY A 624 -20.52 5.71 3.81
CA GLY A 624 -21.87 5.82 4.33
C GLY A 624 -22.72 4.58 4.04
N ASN A 625 -23.89 4.52 4.67
CA ASN A 625 -24.86 3.45 4.54
C ASN A 625 -25.96 3.80 3.53
N PRO A 626 -26.03 3.15 2.34
CA PRO A 626 -27.05 3.44 1.34
C PRO A 626 -28.47 3.06 1.77
N GLU A 627 -28.65 2.31 2.88
CA GLU A 627 -29.95 2.01 3.48
C GLU A 627 -30.57 3.22 4.22
N ILE A 628 -29.81 4.29 4.42
CA ILE A 628 -30.23 5.57 5.00
C ILE A 628 -30.44 6.58 3.88
N GLU A 629 -31.63 7.14 3.77
CA GLU A 629 -32.06 8.00 2.65
C GLU A 629 -31.10 9.15 2.33
N GLU A 630 -30.69 9.93 3.35
CA GLU A 630 -29.75 11.03 3.20
C GLU A 630 -28.41 10.56 2.62
N GLN A 631 -27.88 9.44 3.14
CA GLN A 631 -26.61 8.89 2.71
C GLN A 631 -26.72 8.26 1.31
N TYR A 632 -27.83 7.62 0.98
CA TYR A 632 -28.11 7.11 -0.36
C TYR A 632 -28.01 8.21 -1.41
N PHE A 633 -28.74 9.31 -1.24
CA PHE A 633 -28.72 10.41 -2.20
C PHE A 633 -27.38 11.11 -2.25
N TYR A 634 -26.67 11.20 -1.11
CA TYR A 634 -25.33 11.75 -1.08
C TYR A 634 -24.34 10.88 -1.85
N ILE A 635 -24.31 9.57 -1.63
CA ILE A 635 -23.47 8.63 -2.38
C ILE A 635 -23.79 8.71 -3.88
N LYS A 636 -25.07 8.71 -4.24
CA LYS A 636 -25.53 8.84 -5.62
C LYS A 636 -25.03 10.12 -6.27
N SER A 637 -24.93 11.22 -5.54
CA SER A 637 -24.56 12.55 -6.08
C SER A 637 -23.09 12.63 -6.54
N TYR A 638 -22.20 11.76 -6.03
CA TYR A 638 -20.78 11.77 -6.39
C TYR A 638 -20.27 10.45 -6.98
N SER A 639 -21.07 9.38 -6.98
CA SER A 639 -20.68 8.11 -7.61
C SER A 639 -20.38 8.32 -9.10
N PRO A 640 -19.15 8.04 -9.59
CA PRO A 640 -18.79 8.38 -10.97
C PRO A 640 -19.72 7.77 -12.02
N TYR A 641 -20.15 6.52 -11.86
CA TYR A 641 -21.05 5.87 -12.81
C TYR A 641 -22.40 6.55 -12.92
N GLU A 642 -22.96 7.04 -11.83
CA GLU A 642 -24.27 7.69 -11.79
C GLU A 642 -24.26 9.09 -12.44
N ASN A 643 -23.11 9.76 -12.45
CA ASN A 643 -23.00 11.18 -12.81
C ASN A 643 -22.28 11.44 -14.14
N ILE A 644 -22.27 10.47 -15.05
CA ILE A 644 -21.73 10.68 -16.39
C ILE A 644 -22.73 11.47 -17.23
N HIS A 645 -22.28 12.57 -17.81
CA HIS A 645 -23.04 13.41 -18.74
C HIS A 645 -22.25 13.65 -20.04
N SER A 646 -22.87 14.27 -21.03
CA SER A 646 -22.22 14.56 -22.29
C SER A 646 -21.13 15.61 -22.11
N ALA A 647 -19.87 15.24 -22.38
CA ALA A 647 -18.72 16.11 -22.16
C ALA A 647 -17.53 15.75 -23.05
N TYR A 648 -16.55 16.65 -23.11
CA TYR A 648 -15.27 16.43 -23.79
C TYR A 648 -14.31 15.70 -22.85
N PHE A 649 -14.48 14.36 -22.69
CA PHE A 649 -13.66 13.56 -21.80
C PHE A 649 -12.18 13.54 -22.22
N PRO A 650 -11.23 13.52 -21.26
CA PRO A 650 -9.81 13.37 -21.51
C PRO A 650 -9.47 11.97 -22.02
N SER A 651 -8.22 11.74 -22.40
CA SER A 651 -7.72 10.38 -22.66
C SER A 651 -7.56 9.62 -21.35
N ILE A 652 -8.06 8.38 -21.29
CA ILE A 652 -8.09 7.58 -20.05
C ILE A 652 -7.60 6.17 -20.30
N PHE A 653 -6.72 5.69 -19.45
CA PHE A 653 -6.27 4.30 -19.42
C PHE A 653 -6.62 3.64 -18.08
N ILE A 654 -7.38 2.55 -18.13
CA ILE A 654 -7.81 1.77 -16.97
C ILE A 654 -7.15 0.41 -17.00
N GLN A 655 -6.52 0.03 -15.90
CA GLN A 655 -6.06 -1.34 -15.64
C GLN A 655 -6.87 -1.94 -14.51
N CYS A 656 -7.53 -3.07 -14.74
CA CYS A 656 -8.27 -3.77 -13.71
C CYS A 656 -7.95 -5.26 -13.68
N ASP A 657 -8.11 -5.86 -12.50
CA ASP A 657 -7.88 -7.29 -12.29
C ASP A 657 -9.24 -8.00 -12.18
N LEU A 658 -9.44 -9.04 -12.99
CA LEU A 658 -10.68 -9.84 -13.01
C LEU A 658 -11.03 -10.39 -11.61
N ASN A 659 -10.01 -10.75 -10.83
CA ASN A 659 -10.16 -11.38 -9.51
C ASN A 659 -10.01 -10.38 -8.35
N SER A 660 -10.09 -9.07 -8.61
CA SER A 660 -10.02 -8.08 -7.53
C SER A 660 -11.18 -8.28 -6.53
N THR A 661 -10.84 -8.30 -5.25
CA THR A 661 -11.81 -8.48 -4.16
C THR A 661 -12.32 -7.17 -3.57
N LYS A 662 -11.59 -6.06 -3.77
CA LYS A 662 -11.91 -4.75 -3.21
C LYS A 662 -12.82 -3.91 -4.11
N THR A 663 -12.49 -3.88 -5.40
CA THR A 663 -13.26 -3.22 -6.45
C THR A 663 -13.57 -4.26 -7.51
N LYS A 664 -14.72 -4.18 -8.13
CA LYS A 664 -15.12 -5.19 -9.10
C LYS A 664 -14.72 -4.79 -10.51
N PHE A 665 -14.22 -5.72 -11.33
CA PHE A 665 -13.81 -5.45 -12.70
C PHE A 665 -14.92 -4.82 -13.56
N TRP A 666 -16.18 -5.21 -13.31
CA TRP A 666 -17.33 -4.70 -14.03
C TRP A 666 -17.61 -3.20 -13.77
N GLU A 667 -17.18 -2.65 -12.64
CA GLU A 667 -17.29 -1.20 -12.37
C GLU A 667 -16.51 -0.40 -13.43
N SER A 668 -15.31 -0.89 -13.79
CA SER A 668 -14.49 -0.29 -14.85
C SER A 668 -15.16 -0.39 -16.22
N LEU A 669 -15.63 -1.59 -16.61
CA LEU A 669 -16.24 -1.85 -17.91
C LEU A 669 -17.53 -1.05 -18.12
N LYS A 670 -18.41 -1.03 -17.12
CA LYS A 670 -19.65 -0.25 -17.15
C LYS A 670 -19.37 1.24 -17.31
N TRP A 671 -18.40 1.76 -16.55
CA TRP A 671 -18.03 3.17 -16.59
C TRP A 671 -17.47 3.55 -17.99
N VAL A 672 -16.56 2.73 -18.53
CA VAL A 672 -16.00 2.93 -19.88
C VAL A 672 -17.10 2.93 -20.95
N ALA A 673 -18.02 1.96 -20.88
CA ALA A 673 -19.15 1.86 -21.78
C ALA A 673 -19.99 3.13 -21.79
N ARG A 674 -20.32 3.64 -20.60
CA ARG A 674 -21.16 4.83 -20.45
C ARG A 674 -20.43 6.13 -20.80
N VAL A 675 -19.12 6.23 -20.53
CA VAL A 675 -18.32 7.38 -20.96
C VAL A 675 -18.23 7.42 -22.47
N ARG A 676 -17.96 6.30 -23.15
CA ARG A 676 -17.91 6.26 -24.63
C ARG A 676 -19.25 6.61 -25.28
N GLU A 677 -20.37 6.28 -24.64
CA GLU A 677 -21.71 6.71 -25.09
C GLU A 677 -21.88 8.22 -25.01
N LYS A 678 -21.33 8.88 -23.99
CA LYS A 678 -21.59 10.29 -23.66
C LYS A 678 -20.45 11.24 -24.12
N MET A 679 -19.28 10.71 -24.45
CA MET A 679 -18.14 11.54 -24.83
C MET A 679 -18.38 12.26 -26.16
N THR A 680 -17.94 13.53 -26.23
CA THR A 680 -17.94 14.34 -27.44
C THR A 680 -16.55 14.53 -28.03
N SER A 681 -15.51 14.06 -27.32
CA SER A 681 -14.12 14.08 -27.77
C SER A 681 -13.78 12.84 -28.61
N SER A 682 -12.70 12.90 -29.39
CA SER A 682 -12.06 11.77 -30.07
C SER A 682 -10.97 11.12 -29.23
N ASN A 683 -10.87 11.48 -27.95
CA ASN A 683 -9.88 10.97 -27.02
C ASN A 683 -10.04 9.47 -26.78
N LYS A 684 -8.96 8.80 -26.38
CA LYS A 684 -8.94 7.35 -26.18
C LYS A 684 -9.38 7.00 -24.77
N ILE A 685 -10.40 6.16 -24.65
CA ILE A 685 -10.79 5.53 -23.39
C ILE A 685 -10.42 4.07 -23.51
N LEU A 686 -9.36 3.66 -22.83
CA LEU A 686 -8.77 2.32 -22.90
C LEU A 686 -8.98 1.58 -21.59
N VAL A 687 -9.30 0.28 -21.67
CA VAL A 687 -9.37 -0.59 -20.51
C VAL A 687 -8.68 -1.92 -20.80
N HIS A 688 -7.79 -2.31 -19.92
CA HIS A 688 -7.13 -3.61 -19.96
C HIS A 688 -7.44 -4.39 -18.70
N THR A 689 -8.10 -5.55 -18.85
CA THR A 689 -8.45 -6.45 -17.75
C THR A 689 -7.45 -7.60 -17.68
N ASN A 690 -6.73 -7.68 -16.55
CA ASN A 690 -5.82 -8.79 -16.29
C ASN A 690 -6.61 -10.07 -15.95
N LEU A 691 -6.47 -11.09 -16.78
CA LEU A 691 -7.14 -12.37 -16.67
C LEU A 691 -6.36 -13.41 -15.83
N ASN A 692 -5.10 -13.14 -15.56
CA ASN A 692 -4.19 -14.10 -14.94
C ASN A 692 -4.47 -14.22 -13.43
N LYS A 693 -4.79 -15.44 -12.98
CA LYS A 693 -4.88 -15.80 -11.54
C LYS A 693 -3.52 -15.77 -10.83
N LYS A 694 -2.40 -15.84 -11.58
CA LYS A 694 -1.05 -16.06 -11.08
C LYS A 694 -0.12 -14.85 -11.16
N ALA A 695 -0.56 -13.73 -11.75
CA ALA A 695 0.24 -12.51 -11.68
C ALA A 695 0.20 -12.01 -10.23
N SER A 696 1.04 -12.61 -9.39
CA SER A 696 1.32 -12.03 -8.09
C SER A 696 1.84 -10.61 -8.33
N SER A 697 1.31 -9.66 -7.57
CA SER A 697 1.87 -8.30 -7.48
C SER A 697 3.34 -8.31 -6.98
N GLN A 698 3.93 -9.46 -6.80
CA GLN A 698 5.28 -9.72 -6.30
C GLN A 698 6.32 -9.90 -7.41
N ASP A 699 5.90 -10.11 -8.68
CA ASP A 699 6.86 -10.09 -9.77
C ASP A 699 7.21 -8.63 -10.11
N LYS A 700 8.36 -8.18 -9.61
CA LYS A 700 8.88 -6.80 -9.78
C LYS A 700 8.95 -6.43 -11.27
N THR A 701 9.36 -7.36 -12.13
CA THR A 701 9.50 -7.13 -13.58
C THR A 701 8.15 -6.83 -14.21
N VAL A 702 7.13 -7.64 -13.92
CA VAL A 702 5.75 -7.41 -14.43
C VAL A 702 5.17 -6.09 -13.91
N ALA A 703 5.47 -5.73 -12.67
CA ALA A 703 5.02 -4.46 -12.09
C ALA A 703 5.65 -3.26 -12.80
N LEU A 704 6.94 -3.33 -13.13
CA LEU A 704 7.66 -2.29 -13.87
C LEU A 704 7.16 -2.16 -15.31
N GLU A 705 6.95 -3.27 -16.03
CA GLU A 705 6.40 -3.24 -17.39
C GLU A 705 5.01 -2.59 -17.43
N LYS A 706 4.14 -2.90 -16.46
CA LYS A 706 2.83 -2.25 -16.32
C LYS A 706 2.97 -0.75 -16.04
N LYS A 707 3.96 -0.35 -15.27
CA LYS A 707 4.22 1.06 -14.98
C LYS A 707 4.77 1.79 -16.20
N ALA A 708 5.67 1.14 -16.95
CA ALA A 708 6.20 1.67 -18.23
C ALA A 708 5.07 1.89 -19.25
N GLU A 709 4.12 0.96 -19.33
CA GLU A 709 2.93 1.10 -20.16
C GLU A 709 2.08 2.31 -19.74
N GLN A 710 1.85 2.52 -18.44
CA GLN A 710 1.15 3.69 -17.93
C GLN A 710 1.83 4.99 -18.31
N PHE A 711 3.14 5.07 -18.15
CA PHE A 711 3.90 6.29 -18.47
C PHE A 711 4.03 6.51 -19.97
N ALA A 712 4.19 5.44 -20.76
CA ALA A 712 4.16 5.55 -22.23
C ALA A 712 2.83 6.15 -22.72
N PHE A 713 1.70 5.75 -22.12
CA PHE A 713 0.40 6.36 -22.41
C PHE A 713 0.39 7.86 -22.10
N LEU A 714 0.84 8.29 -20.91
CA LEU A 714 0.83 9.71 -20.56
C LEU A 714 1.76 10.54 -21.46
N ILE A 715 2.97 10.06 -21.69
CA ILE A 715 3.98 10.75 -22.49
C ILE A 715 3.47 10.91 -23.94
N SER A 716 2.76 9.91 -24.49
CA SER A 716 2.18 9.98 -25.82
C SER A 716 1.08 11.06 -25.99
N LEU A 717 0.64 11.67 -24.92
CA LEU A 717 -0.38 12.74 -24.93
C LEU A 717 0.23 14.15 -24.81
N LEU A 718 1.56 14.26 -24.72
CA LEU A 718 2.25 15.57 -24.63
C LEU A 718 2.24 16.33 -25.95
N ASP A 719 2.25 15.59 -27.05
CA ASP A 719 2.15 16.08 -28.43
C ASP A 719 0.65 16.26 -28.80
#